data_e1c2cf7a7890c71bc8b0a9283ef9cc76
#
_entry.id   e1c2cf7a7890c71bc8b0a9283ef9cc76
#
_cell.length_a   1.000
_cell.length_b   1.000
_cell.length_c   1.000
_cell.angle_alpha   90.00
_cell.angle_beta   90.00
_cell.angle_gamma   90.00
#
_symmetry.space_group_name_H-M   'P 1'
#
loop_
_entity.id
_entity.type
_entity.pdbx_description
1 polymer ?
#
loop_
_entity_poly.entity_id
_entity_poly.type
_entity_poly.pdbx_seq_one_letter_code
_entity_poly.pdbx_strand_id
1 'polypeptide(L)'
;MNDDITRPSDADLSRIGALLGDRAVRDEPLGTYTTYRVGGPAAIFVRATGVEDLHAVARALARVPVPVLVLGRGSNTLVADAGFRGLVVLLGPFAERVAVPEPGSPPVVTVGAHASLPVVARQCAAAGLTGFEWAVGVPGSVGGAVRMNAGGHGSDMAASLRHVRLLDLRRDIEAHAPASELGLRFRGSDLTDDQVVLSATLALAWGDRAACEARISEIVRWRREHQPGGQNAGSVFVNPGARDADAPSAGRLIDEAGLRGRRLGSAEVSTKHANFIQADEGGSADDVVELMAWVRARIAEHHGVNLRSEIRLVGFSPTVAMAAGHSPARSAARGATRLDALLDAGRAPDGSVPVPRWDDVVPPAVLAELRDAFEGQDPTTGGLRVVPPPASVVPPASAAPSVADPPPAPRAPLVIVDDDLRLPTDEDFPGDAQARTVHLAPTTSPEAAEIVPLRRQRRRARARWVLAVAGLALGLTVVAALVLATPLAGIRQVDVEGARSMNPVVLEAVSDALRGTSIFAADLAAAQRQLEGDPWVRSARLRTYLPSRVVIEISEREPVAWFVGVDNRARVLDVDGRVLAVVDGQPTEYLQVTGVGANLTPGAVAGEAYRAAAQLAVMLPEGLRGRVATVGVAGPAQLTLTMRGGTYVNFGAPSALFDKLVTLVTLLERQDPASIVAIDLADPRAPAVQSK
;
A
#
# COMPACT_ATOMS: atom_id res chain seq x y z
N MET A 1 -2.49 -15.36 23.40
CA MET A 1 -1.69 -15.78 24.56
C MET A 1 -0.45 -14.88 24.72
N ASN A 2 -0.59 -13.53 24.54
CA ASN A 2 0.54 -12.59 24.60
C ASN A 2 0.28 -11.32 25.42
N ASP A 3 -0.82 -11.24 26.20
CA ASP A 3 -1.11 -10.08 27.05
C ASP A 3 -0.58 -10.23 28.48
N ASP A 4 0.12 -11.32 28.76
CA ASP A 4 0.64 -11.65 30.09
C ASP A 4 2.18 -11.64 30.16
N ILE A 5 2.86 -11.05 29.16
CA ILE A 5 4.29 -10.75 29.31
C ILE A 5 4.38 -9.53 30.23
N THR A 6 4.36 -9.81 31.54
CA THR A 6 4.69 -8.83 32.58
C THR A 6 5.97 -8.11 32.19
N ARG A 7 6.05 -6.82 32.54
CA ARG A 7 7.25 -5.99 32.30
C ARG A 7 8.50 -6.82 32.66
N PRO A 8 9.42 -7.08 31.68
CA PRO A 8 10.52 -8.01 31.90
C PRO A 8 11.41 -7.52 33.04
N SER A 9 11.87 -8.45 33.88
CA SER A 9 12.80 -8.14 34.95
C SER A 9 14.18 -7.79 34.37
N ASP A 10 15.01 -7.09 35.16
CA ASP A 10 16.39 -6.82 34.75
C ASP A 10 17.21 -8.10 34.60
N ALA A 11 16.84 -9.16 35.35
CA ALA A 11 17.41 -10.49 35.18
C ALA A 11 17.06 -11.12 33.82
N ASP A 12 15.82 -10.99 33.34
CA ASP A 12 15.40 -11.47 32.01
C ASP A 12 16.12 -10.72 30.90
N LEU A 13 16.20 -9.39 31.00
CA LEU A 13 16.93 -8.56 30.06
C LEU A 13 18.43 -8.89 30.04
N SER A 14 19.02 -9.16 31.20
CA SER A 14 20.42 -9.59 31.29
C SER A 14 20.64 -10.98 30.66
N ARG A 15 19.70 -11.89 30.91
CA ARG A 15 19.78 -13.27 30.41
C ARG A 15 19.61 -13.32 28.89
N ILE A 16 18.65 -12.59 28.31
CA ILE A 16 18.47 -12.55 26.86
C ILE A 16 19.66 -11.88 26.17
N GLY A 17 20.22 -10.81 26.75
CA GLY A 17 21.45 -10.17 26.26
C GLY A 17 22.64 -11.14 26.25
N ALA A 18 22.80 -11.95 27.30
CA ALA A 18 23.85 -12.97 27.38
C ALA A 18 23.66 -14.08 26.34
N LEU A 19 22.40 -14.50 26.04
CA LEU A 19 22.11 -15.48 24.98
C LEU A 19 22.43 -14.98 23.58
N LEU A 20 22.28 -13.68 23.36
CA LEU A 20 22.57 -13.03 22.06
C LEU A 20 24.05 -12.69 21.88
N GLY A 21 24.80 -12.60 22.98
CA GLY A 21 26.25 -12.29 22.97
C GLY A 21 26.56 -10.99 22.25
N ASP A 22 27.57 -10.99 21.37
CA ASP A 22 28.03 -9.82 20.62
C ASP A 22 26.99 -9.20 19.66
N ARG A 23 25.86 -9.89 19.43
CA ARG A 23 24.73 -9.35 18.63
C ARG A 23 23.94 -8.31 19.39
N ALA A 24 24.00 -8.33 20.74
CA ALA A 24 23.17 -7.48 21.59
C ALA A 24 23.93 -6.22 22.03
N VAL A 25 23.35 -5.07 21.77
CA VAL A 25 23.75 -3.78 22.32
C VAL A 25 22.76 -3.40 23.42
N ARG A 26 23.28 -2.93 24.58
CA ARG A 26 22.44 -2.46 25.69
C ARG A 26 22.26 -0.97 25.62
N ASP A 27 21.11 -0.51 26.07
CA ASP A 27 20.75 0.89 26.26
C ASP A 27 20.96 1.75 25.00
N GLU A 28 20.70 1.16 23.82
CA GLU A 28 20.84 1.83 22.53
C GLU A 28 19.79 2.93 22.36
N PRO A 29 20.17 4.21 22.10
CA PRO A 29 19.24 5.33 22.00
C PRO A 29 18.37 5.23 20.75
N LEU A 30 17.05 4.96 20.95
CA LEU A 30 16.11 4.73 19.86
C LEU A 30 15.70 6.00 19.11
N GLY A 31 15.82 7.17 19.71
CA GLY A 31 15.56 8.45 19.05
C GLY A 31 16.32 8.59 17.73
N THR A 32 17.57 8.11 17.67
CA THR A 32 18.42 8.16 16.46
C THR A 32 17.90 7.35 15.29
N TYR A 33 17.02 6.37 15.55
CA TYR A 33 16.41 5.48 14.56
C TYR A 33 14.97 5.88 14.21
N THR A 34 14.47 7.00 14.73
CA THR A 34 13.14 7.53 14.42
C THR A 34 13.21 8.87 13.71
N THR A 35 12.17 9.21 12.96
CA THR A 35 12.08 10.54 12.32
C THR A 35 11.71 11.64 13.31
N TYR A 36 11.18 11.31 14.47
CA TYR A 36 11.00 12.24 15.57
C TYR A 36 12.32 12.64 16.25
N ARG A 37 13.34 11.79 16.17
CA ARG A 37 14.65 11.98 16.80
C ARG A 37 14.60 12.24 18.31
N VAL A 38 13.51 11.89 18.97
CA VAL A 38 13.30 11.90 20.41
C VAL A 38 12.95 10.51 20.91
N GLY A 39 13.06 10.28 22.22
CA GLY A 39 12.76 9.02 22.88
C GLY A 39 13.99 8.31 23.44
N GLY A 40 13.75 7.52 24.48
CA GLY A 40 14.77 6.85 25.27
C GLY A 40 15.32 5.57 24.65
N PRO A 41 16.13 4.82 25.41
CA PRO A 41 16.88 3.69 24.90
C PRO A 41 16.05 2.41 24.78
N ALA A 42 16.54 1.47 23.94
CA ALA A 42 16.16 0.06 23.98
C ALA A 42 16.95 -0.66 25.08
N ALA A 43 16.29 -1.45 25.92
CA ALA A 43 17.02 -2.25 26.91
C ALA A 43 18.00 -3.23 26.24
N ILE A 44 17.56 -3.86 25.15
CA ILE A 44 18.38 -4.71 24.27
C ILE A 44 18.09 -4.33 22.83
N PHE A 45 19.15 -4.14 22.04
CA PHE A 45 19.07 -3.81 20.62
C PHE A 45 19.89 -4.79 19.80
N VAL A 46 19.34 -5.29 18.70
CA VAL A 46 20.02 -6.14 17.73
C VAL A 46 19.87 -5.54 16.33
N ARG A 47 21.01 -5.23 15.71
CA ARG A 47 21.07 -4.94 14.28
C ARG A 47 21.39 -6.23 13.55
N ALA A 48 20.40 -6.86 12.97
CA ALA A 48 20.59 -8.10 12.23
C ALA A 48 21.38 -7.84 10.94
N THR A 49 22.48 -8.53 10.75
CA THR A 49 23.36 -8.47 9.57
C THR A 49 23.01 -9.53 8.53
N GLY A 50 22.23 -10.53 8.91
CA GLY A 50 21.72 -11.62 8.09
C GLY A 50 20.48 -12.27 8.74
N VAL A 51 19.91 -13.23 8.07
CA VAL A 51 18.74 -13.97 8.56
C VAL A 51 19.12 -14.83 9.77
N GLU A 52 20.38 -15.31 9.84
CA GLU A 52 20.93 -16.10 10.94
C GLU A 52 20.87 -15.34 12.28
N ASP A 53 21.03 -14.00 12.27
CA ASP A 53 20.88 -13.18 13.47
C ASP A 53 19.44 -13.18 13.96
N LEU A 54 18.47 -13.17 13.05
CA LEU A 54 17.05 -13.25 13.38
C LEU A 54 16.67 -14.62 13.97
N HIS A 55 17.21 -15.70 13.44
CA HIS A 55 17.08 -17.03 14.03
C HIS A 55 17.74 -17.12 15.42
N ALA A 56 18.88 -16.45 15.64
CA ALA A 56 19.49 -16.36 16.95
C ALA A 56 18.57 -15.59 17.94
N VAL A 57 17.94 -14.52 17.48
CA VAL A 57 16.91 -13.77 18.24
C VAL A 57 15.73 -14.69 18.58
N ALA A 58 15.20 -15.43 17.62
CA ALA A 58 14.07 -16.35 17.83
C ALA A 58 14.40 -17.42 18.89
N ARG A 59 15.58 -18.05 18.79
CA ARG A 59 16.05 -19.03 19.80
C ARG A 59 16.26 -18.42 21.18
N ALA A 60 16.71 -17.17 21.27
CA ALA A 60 16.84 -16.46 22.55
C ALA A 60 15.46 -16.17 23.16
N LEU A 61 14.50 -15.71 22.35
CA LEU A 61 13.12 -15.44 22.75
C LEU A 61 12.37 -16.69 23.20
N ALA A 62 12.65 -17.84 22.61
CA ALA A 62 12.09 -19.13 23.04
C ALA A 62 12.53 -19.51 24.48
N ARG A 63 13.71 -19.05 24.90
CA ARG A 63 14.26 -19.32 26.26
C ARG A 63 13.91 -18.27 27.28
N VAL A 64 13.84 -16.99 26.82
CA VAL A 64 13.53 -15.84 27.68
C VAL A 64 12.54 -14.94 26.93
N PRO A 65 11.23 -15.14 27.12
CA PRO A 65 10.22 -14.36 26.43
C PRO A 65 10.21 -12.92 26.97
N VAL A 66 10.58 -11.96 26.12
CA VAL A 66 10.49 -10.52 26.39
C VAL A 66 9.69 -9.84 25.27
N PRO A 67 9.13 -8.65 25.50
CA PRO A 67 8.53 -7.85 24.44
C PRO A 67 9.51 -7.58 23.29
N VAL A 68 9.01 -7.65 22.05
CA VAL A 68 9.82 -7.40 20.85
C VAL A 68 9.27 -6.20 20.09
N LEU A 69 10.17 -5.39 19.56
CA LEU A 69 9.87 -4.31 18.62
C LEU A 69 10.71 -4.52 17.36
N VAL A 70 10.07 -4.83 16.24
CA VAL A 70 10.72 -4.74 14.93
C VAL A 70 10.67 -3.30 14.46
N LEU A 71 11.82 -2.67 14.33
CA LEU A 71 11.95 -1.28 13.93
C LEU A 71 12.40 -1.21 12.46
N GLY A 72 11.61 -0.51 11.63
CA GLY A 72 12.01 -0.13 10.28
C GLY A 72 12.81 1.18 10.31
N ARG A 73 12.41 2.15 9.49
CA ARG A 73 13.04 3.49 9.48
C ARG A 73 12.42 4.48 10.49
N GLY A 74 11.63 4.00 11.42
CA GLY A 74 11.05 4.79 12.52
C GLY A 74 10.15 5.96 12.10
N SER A 75 9.65 5.96 10.87
CA SER A 75 8.89 7.10 10.30
C SER A 75 7.43 7.19 10.76
N ASN A 76 6.96 6.20 11.52
CA ASN A 76 5.61 6.18 12.10
C ASN A 76 5.67 5.69 13.57
N THR A 77 6.76 6.00 14.28
CA THR A 77 7.01 5.50 15.64
C THR A 77 7.46 6.63 16.54
N LEU A 78 6.84 6.72 17.71
CA LEU A 78 7.25 7.56 18.84
C LEU A 78 7.60 6.64 20.01
N VAL A 79 8.82 6.76 20.52
CA VAL A 79 9.32 5.98 21.66
C VAL A 79 9.30 6.86 22.89
N ALA A 80 8.76 6.38 24.02
CA ALA A 80 8.73 7.10 25.29
C ALA A 80 10.15 7.50 25.74
N ASP A 81 10.30 8.59 26.48
CA ASP A 81 11.59 9.02 27.01
C ASP A 81 12.18 8.01 28.01
N ALA A 82 11.32 7.22 28.68
CA ALA A 82 11.73 6.07 29.49
C ALA A 82 12.29 4.89 28.65
N GLY A 83 12.21 4.95 27.34
CA GLY A 83 12.67 3.91 26.42
C GLY A 83 11.75 2.72 26.28
N PHE A 84 12.27 1.64 25.70
CA PHE A 84 11.57 0.37 25.49
C PHE A 84 12.24 -0.75 26.28
N ARG A 85 11.53 -1.26 27.30
CA ARG A 85 12.00 -2.40 28.11
C ARG A 85 11.71 -3.73 27.41
N GLY A 86 12.49 -4.03 26.40
CA GLY A 86 12.37 -5.21 25.58
C GLY A 86 13.54 -5.34 24.61
N LEU A 87 13.35 -6.19 23.61
CA LEU A 87 14.28 -6.44 22.53
C LEU A 87 13.85 -5.67 21.28
N VAL A 88 14.69 -4.79 20.78
CA VAL A 88 14.49 -4.11 19.49
C VAL A 88 15.32 -4.81 18.42
N VAL A 89 14.69 -5.12 17.29
CA VAL A 89 15.33 -5.71 16.11
C VAL A 89 15.28 -4.73 14.97
N LEU A 90 16.42 -4.38 14.41
CA LEU A 90 16.59 -3.57 13.21
C LEU A 90 17.25 -4.41 12.11
N LEU A 91 16.69 -4.40 10.91
CA LEU A 91 17.29 -5.07 9.75
C LEU A 91 18.44 -4.25 9.20
N GLY A 92 19.53 -4.92 8.87
CA GLY A 92 20.71 -4.32 8.25
C GLY A 92 20.65 -4.29 6.71
N PRO A 93 21.78 -4.00 6.05
CA PRO A 93 21.88 -3.83 4.60
C PRO A 93 21.47 -5.05 3.78
N PHE A 94 21.55 -6.26 4.32
CA PHE A 94 21.10 -7.49 3.62
C PHE A 94 19.63 -7.41 3.18
N ALA A 95 18.82 -6.63 3.88
CA ALA A 95 17.39 -6.43 3.61
C ALA A 95 17.09 -5.12 2.85
N GLU A 96 18.08 -4.49 2.18
CA GLU A 96 17.89 -3.25 1.39
C GLU A 96 17.89 -3.48 -0.11
N ARG A 97 18.19 -4.69 -0.58
CA ARG A 97 18.29 -5.00 -2.01
C ARG A 97 16.95 -4.75 -2.73
N VAL A 98 17.04 -4.14 -3.91
CA VAL A 98 15.93 -3.97 -4.85
C VAL A 98 16.31 -4.69 -6.14
N ALA A 99 15.54 -5.68 -6.52
CA ALA A 99 15.70 -6.41 -7.77
C ALA A 99 14.61 -5.95 -8.75
N VAL A 100 15.00 -5.16 -9.72
CA VAL A 100 14.14 -4.64 -10.78
C VAL A 100 14.27 -5.56 -12.00
N PRO A 101 13.16 -5.97 -12.67
CA PRO A 101 13.20 -6.85 -13.82
C PRO A 101 13.80 -6.16 -15.07
N GLU A 102 14.39 -6.94 -15.95
CA GLU A 102 14.84 -6.48 -17.26
C GLU A 102 13.63 -6.15 -18.16
N PRO A 103 13.77 -5.17 -19.09
CA PRO A 103 12.73 -4.86 -20.06
C PRO A 103 12.29 -6.10 -20.87
N GLY A 104 10.97 -6.31 -20.95
CA GLY A 104 10.37 -7.48 -21.60
C GLY A 104 10.11 -8.67 -20.68
N SER A 105 10.64 -8.66 -19.44
CA SER A 105 10.30 -9.63 -18.40
C SER A 105 8.99 -9.23 -17.70
N PRO A 106 8.34 -10.14 -16.95
CA PRO A 106 7.21 -9.78 -16.11
C PRO A 106 7.55 -8.59 -15.19
N PRO A 107 6.69 -7.57 -15.06
CA PRO A 107 6.98 -6.36 -14.28
C PRO A 107 6.83 -6.63 -12.77
N VAL A 108 7.66 -7.54 -12.24
CA VAL A 108 7.66 -7.98 -10.86
C VAL A 108 8.96 -7.56 -10.19
N VAL A 109 8.85 -6.79 -9.11
CA VAL A 109 9.98 -6.25 -8.35
C VAL A 109 10.07 -6.95 -7.01
N THR A 110 11.24 -7.52 -6.68
CA THR A 110 11.50 -8.07 -5.35
C THR A 110 12.34 -7.08 -4.55
N VAL A 111 11.85 -6.75 -3.35
CA VAL A 111 12.42 -5.67 -2.53
C VAL A 111 12.66 -6.16 -1.12
N GLY A 112 13.86 -5.93 -0.60
CA GLY A 112 14.18 -6.16 0.81
C GLY A 112 13.37 -5.25 1.75
N ALA A 113 12.99 -5.77 2.90
CA ALA A 113 12.07 -5.10 3.80
C ALA A 113 12.62 -3.80 4.43
N HIS A 114 13.94 -3.62 4.49
CA HIS A 114 14.57 -2.40 5.01
C HIS A 114 14.82 -1.34 3.92
N ALA A 115 14.59 -1.68 2.64
CA ALA A 115 14.69 -0.72 1.54
C ALA A 115 13.77 0.48 1.77
N SER A 116 14.27 1.66 1.46
CA SER A 116 13.55 2.93 1.58
C SER A 116 12.49 3.05 0.49
N LEU A 117 11.22 3.29 0.86
CA LEU A 117 10.12 3.47 -0.11
C LEU A 117 10.43 4.52 -1.20
N PRO A 118 10.92 5.73 -0.86
CA PRO A 118 11.31 6.72 -1.87
C PRO A 118 12.41 6.24 -2.83
N VAL A 119 13.34 5.41 -2.35
CA VAL A 119 14.41 4.85 -3.20
C VAL A 119 13.84 3.81 -4.15
N VAL A 120 13.00 2.90 -3.64
CA VAL A 120 12.32 1.88 -4.46
C VAL A 120 11.46 2.54 -5.54
N ALA A 121 10.66 3.55 -5.18
CA ALA A 121 9.82 4.27 -6.14
C ALA A 121 10.65 4.89 -7.28
N ARG A 122 11.78 5.52 -6.97
CA ARG A 122 12.66 6.11 -7.99
C ARG A 122 13.34 5.05 -8.85
N GLN A 123 13.77 3.93 -8.27
CA GLN A 123 14.37 2.84 -9.05
C GLN A 123 13.36 2.20 -10.01
N CYS A 124 12.12 1.97 -9.56
CA CYS A 124 11.05 1.48 -10.41
C CYS A 124 10.75 2.45 -11.55
N ALA A 125 10.59 3.75 -11.27
CA ALA A 125 10.34 4.76 -12.28
C ALA A 125 11.50 4.87 -13.30
N ALA A 126 12.75 4.83 -12.85
CA ALA A 126 13.94 4.85 -13.70
C ALA A 126 14.01 3.64 -14.65
N ALA A 127 13.43 2.51 -14.25
CA ALA A 127 13.28 1.32 -15.07
C ALA A 127 12.04 1.33 -15.99
N GLY A 128 11.21 2.38 -15.94
CA GLY A 128 9.96 2.45 -16.69
C GLY A 128 8.82 1.61 -16.09
N LEU A 129 8.88 1.33 -14.79
CA LEU A 129 7.83 0.61 -14.06
C LEU A 129 6.92 1.62 -13.38
N THR A 130 5.60 1.53 -13.65
CA THR A 130 4.55 2.38 -13.10
C THR A 130 3.69 1.63 -12.07
N GLY A 131 3.03 2.38 -11.17
CA GLY A 131 2.12 1.88 -10.13
C GLY A 131 2.71 1.97 -8.72
N PHE A 132 3.97 2.42 -8.56
CA PHE A 132 4.62 2.59 -7.26
C PHE A 132 5.13 4.01 -6.99
N GLU A 133 4.83 4.98 -7.85
CA GLU A 133 5.27 6.40 -7.75
C GLU A 133 4.79 7.05 -6.45
N TRP A 134 3.61 6.66 -5.97
CA TRP A 134 3.02 7.16 -4.71
C TRP A 134 3.97 7.00 -3.51
N ALA A 135 4.77 5.93 -3.54
CA ALA A 135 5.66 5.56 -2.43
C ALA A 135 6.82 6.55 -2.23
N VAL A 136 7.18 7.37 -3.24
CA VAL A 136 8.15 8.46 -3.08
C VAL A 136 7.67 9.48 -2.06
N GLY A 137 6.35 9.61 -1.92
CA GLY A 137 5.69 10.49 -0.96
C GLY A 137 5.62 9.93 0.46
N VAL A 138 6.05 8.71 0.75
CA VAL A 138 5.91 8.08 2.07
C VAL A 138 7.28 7.74 2.62
N PRO A 139 7.74 8.40 3.70
CA PRO A 139 8.98 8.00 4.37
C PRO A 139 8.79 6.64 5.02
N GLY A 140 9.84 5.83 5.06
CA GLY A 140 9.80 4.54 5.73
C GLY A 140 10.44 3.42 4.93
N SER A 141 10.39 2.21 5.49
CA SER A 141 10.85 0.97 4.88
C SER A 141 9.70 0.19 4.27
N VAL A 142 10.01 -0.68 3.31
CA VAL A 142 9.05 -1.59 2.68
C VAL A 142 8.35 -2.47 3.71
N GLY A 143 9.08 -3.09 4.65
CA GLY A 143 8.48 -3.93 5.70
C GLY A 143 7.51 -3.17 6.60
N GLY A 144 7.87 -1.91 6.98
CA GLY A 144 6.98 -1.03 7.72
C GLY A 144 5.74 -0.64 6.91
N ALA A 145 5.89 -0.44 5.59
CA ALA A 145 4.79 -0.14 4.69
C ALA A 145 3.84 -1.34 4.53
N VAL A 146 4.35 -2.56 4.44
CA VAL A 146 3.53 -3.78 4.43
C VAL A 146 2.74 -3.89 5.74
N ARG A 147 3.41 -3.73 6.90
CA ARG A 147 2.75 -3.81 8.20
C ARG A 147 1.61 -2.81 8.37
N MET A 148 1.80 -1.59 7.90
CA MET A 148 0.84 -0.50 8.04
C MET A 148 -0.11 -0.37 6.87
N ASN A 149 0.02 -1.20 5.82
CA ASN A 149 -0.61 -0.93 4.53
C ASN A 149 -0.46 0.56 4.18
N ALA A 150 0.80 1.04 4.18
CA ALA A 150 1.09 2.45 3.97
C ALA A 150 0.60 2.89 2.59
N GLY A 151 0.09 4.11 2.52
CA GLY A 151 -0.40 4.65 1.26
C GLY A 151 -0.47 6.18 1.27
N GLY A 152 -0.55 6.73 0.09
CA GLY A 152 -0.66 8.15 -0.18
C GLY A 152 -0.87 8.41 -1.67
N HIS A 153 -1.26 9.63 -2.01
CA HIS A 153 -1.42 10.05 -3.41
C HIS A 153 -2.31 9.13 -4.26
N GLY A 154 -3.36 8.57 -3.63
CA GLY A 154 -4.39 7.77 -4.30
C GLY A 154 -4.11 6.27 -4.38
N SER A 155 -3.02 5.76 -3.79
CA SER A 155 -2.69 4.33 -3.77
C SER A 155 -2.12 3.90 -2.42
N ASP A 156 -1.93 2.59 -2.23
CA ASP A 156 -1.35 2.00 -1.02
C ASP A 156 -0.54 0.73 -1.35
N MET A 157 0.05 0.12 -0.32
CA MET A 157 0.86 -1.08 -0.48
C MET A 157 0.06 -2.27 -1.03
N ALA A 158 -1.20 -2.44 -0.60
CA ALA A 158 -2.05 -3.55 -1.05
C ALA A 158 -2.30 -3.53 -2.57
N ALA A 159 -2.25 -2.36 -3.21
CA ALA A 159 -2.46 -2.24 -4.65
C ALA A 159 -1.36 -2.92 -5.48
N SER A 160 -0.14 -3.02 -4.94
CA SER A 160 1.02 -3.57 -5.67
C SER A 160 1.57 -4.85 -5.06
N LEU A 161 1.28 -5.14 -3.79
CA LEU A 161 1.86 -6.27 -3.06
C LEU A 161 1.29 -7.60 -3.55
N ARG A 162 2.16 -8.55 -3.90
CA ARG A 162 1.80 -9.94 -4.25
C ARG A 162 1.98 -10.88 -3.07
N HIS A 163 3.17 -10.95 -2.53
CA HIS A 163 3.51 -11.77 -1.38
C HIS A 163 4.68 -11.18 -0.60
N VAL A 164 4.87 -11.65 0.61
CA VAL A 164 6.03 -11.35 1.44
C VAL A 164 6.73 -12.62 1.88
N ARG A 165 8.03 -12.53 2.09
CA ARG A 165 8.78 -13.49 2.89
C ARG A 165 8.88 -12.92 4.30
N LEU A 166 8.51 -13.67 5.31
CA LEU A 166 8.54 -13.24 6.70
C LEU A 166 9.11 -14.33 7.61
N LEU A 167 9.64 -13.91 8.76
CA LEU A 167 10.07 -14.78 9.85
C LEU A 167 9.24 -14.46 11.10
N ASP A 168 8.62 -15.47 11.68
CA ASP A 168 7.98 -15.39 13.00
C ASP A 168 9.01 -15.70 14.09
N LEU A 169 9.37 -14.68 14.88
CA LEU A 169 10.41 -14.78 15.91
C LEU A 169 9.99 -15.64 17.11
N ARG A 170 8.68 -15.87 17.32
CA ARG A 170 8.20 -16.72 18.43
C ARG A 170 8.19 -18.19 18.06
N ARG A 171 7.94 -18.47 16.78
CA ARG A 171 7.87 -19.84 16.26
C ARG A 171 9.21 -20.28 15.67
N ASP A 172 10.12 -19.37 15.34
CA ASP A 172 11.35 -19.56 14.55
C ASP A 172 11.05 -20.19 13.17
N ILE A 173 9.99 -19.68 12.52
CA ILE A 173 9.50 -20.19 11.23
C ILE A 173 9.53 -19.08 10.19
N GLU A 174 10.19 -19.35 9.06
CA GLU A 174 10.05 -18.56 7.85
C GLU A 174 8.82 -19.01 7.03
N ALA A 175 8.12 -18.05 6.44
CA ALA A 175 6.98 -18.31 5.59
C ALA A 175 6.93 -17.35 4.40
N HIS A 176 6.35 -17.83 3.30
CA HIS A 176 5.93 -17.02 2.17
C HIS A 176 4.42 -16.81 2.28
N ALA A 177 3.99 -15.59 2.54
CA ALA A 177 2.59 -15.26 2.71
C ALA A 177 2.09 -14.39 1.54
N PRO A 178 1.05 -14.80 0.82
CA PRO A 178 0.41 -13.95 -0.19
C PRO A 178 -0.26 -12.74 0.49
N ALA A 179 -0.40 -11.63 -0.24
CA ALA A 179 -0.99 -10.41 0.27
C ALA A 179 -2.42 -10.61 0.84
N SER A 180 -3.17 -11.58 0.29
CA SER A 180 -4.51 -11.94 0.76
C SER A 180 -4.55 -12.48 2.20
N GLU A 181 -3.46 -13.09 2.67
CA GLU A 181 -3.37 -13.67 4.02
C GLU A 181 -2.89 -12.66 5.08
N LEU A 182 -2.42 -11.48 4.64
CA LEU A 182 -1.90 -10.44 5.54
C LEU A 182 -2.99 -9.57 6.17
N GLY A 183 -4.27 -9.77 5.80
CA GLY A 183 -5.38 -8.96 6.31
C GLY A 183 -5.17 -7.46 6.13
N LEU A 184 -4.64 -7.06 4.96
CA LEU A 184 -4.36 -5.65 4.65
C LEU A 184 -5.65 -4.83 4.68
N ARG A 185 -5.59 -3.70 5.39
CA ARG A 185 -6.72 -2.78 5.56
C ARG A 185 -6.19 -1.36 5.70
N PHE A 186 -7.09 -0.38 5.67
CA PHE A 186 -6.67 1.03 5.83
C PHE A 186 -5.84 1.22 7.10
N ARG A 187 -4.57 1.60 6.93
CA ARG A 187 -3.57 1.81 7.98
C ARG A 187 -3.37 0.59 8.90
N GLY A 188 -3.24 -0.60 8.32
CA GLY A 188 -2.94 -1.80 9.10
C GLY A 188 -2.93 -3.09 8.32
N SER A 189 -2.40 -4.12 8.97
CA SER A 189 -2.39 -5.53 8.55
C SER A 189 -2.62 -6.42 9.76
N ASP A 190 -2.58 -7.74 9.55
CA ASP A 190 -2.66 -8.72 10.64
C ASP A 190 -1.27 -9.16 11.16
N LEU A 191 -0.19 -8.59 10.60
CA LEU A 191 1.16 -8.83 11.10
C LEU A 191 1.29 -8.43 12.56
N THR A 192 1.93 -9.28 13.37
CA THR A 192 2.21 -9.04 14.79
C THR A 192 3.56 -8.37 15.01
N ASP A 193 3.87 -8.04 16.26
CA ASP A 193 5.15 -7.43 16.64
C ASP A 193 6.32 -8.41 16.56
N ASP A 194 6.03 -9.69 16.58
CA ASP A 194 7.00 -10.78 16.52
C ASP A 194 7.29 -11.26 15.08
N GLN A 195 6.57 -10.74 14.10
CA GLN A 195 6.69 -11.14 12.69
C GLN A 195 7.49 -10.12 11.90
N VAL A 196 8.65 -10.56 11.42
CA VAL A 196 9.61 -9.74 10.65
C VAL A 196 9.41 -9.98 9.17
N VAL A 197 8.99 -8.97 8.43
CA VAL A 197 9.02 -9.03 6.95
C VAL A 197 10.49 -8.98 6.52
N LEU A 198 10.93 -9.93 5.70
CA LEU A 198 12.29 -10.02 5.16
C LEU A 198 12.37 -9.40 3.76
N SER A 199 11.37 -9.67 2.93
CA SER A 199 11.23 -9.09 1.59
C SER A 199 9.77 -9.03 1.17
N ALA A 200 9.49 -8.21 0.17
CA ALA A 200 8.19 -8.09 -0.48
C ALA A 200 8.35 -8.24 -2.00
N THR A 201 7.38 -8.85 -2.65
CA THR A 201 7.27 -8.92 -4.09
C THR A 201 6.11 -8.07 -4.55
N LEU A 202 6.41 -7.11 -5.43
CA LEU A 202 5.47 -6.14 -5.97
C LEU A 202 5.17 -6.47 -7.42
N ALA A 203 3.89 -6.42 -7.80
CA ALA A 203 3.48 -6.45 -9.20
C ALA A 203 3.19 -5.03 -9.67
N LEU A 204 3.94 -4.60 -10.63
CA LEU A 204 3.84 -3.29 -11.25
C LEU A 204 3.39 -3.43 -12.72
N ALA A 205 3.47 -2.37 -13.50
CA ALA A 205 3.23 -2.40 -14.93
C ALA A 205 4.37 -1.70 -15.68
N TRP A 206 4.65 -2.12 -16.90
CA TRP A 206 5.52 -1.36 -17.78
C TRP A 206 4.82 -0.08 -18.23
N GLY A 207 5.51 1.04 -18.17
CA GLY A 207 4.99 2.35 -18.51
C GLY A 207 6.06 3.25 -19.12
N ASP A 208 5.69 4.50 -19.43
CA ASP A 208 6.63 5.50 -19.89
C ASP A 208 7.47 6.05 -18.73
N ARG A 209 8.79 5.93 -18.86
CA ARG A 209 9.74 6.38 -17.83
C ARG A 209 9.60 7.88 -17.52
N ALA A 210 9.44 8.71 -18.55
CA ALA A 210 9.36 10.16 -18.35
C ALA A 210 8.08 10.54 -17.60
N ALA A 211 6.96 9.85 -17.87
CA ALA A 211 5.71 10.02 -17.15
C ALA A 211 5.84 9.62 -15.66
N CYS A 212 6.51 8.49 -15.38
CA CYS A 212 6.77 8.04 -14.00
C CYS A 212 7.63 9.05 -13.23
N GLU A 213 8.73 9.53 -13.83
CA GLU A 213 9.62 10.54 -13.25
C GLU A 213 8.92 11.89 -13.04
N ALA A 214 8.06 12.30 -13.97
CA ALA A 214 7.22 13.50 -13.83
C ALA A 214 6.25 13.37 -12.65
N ARG A 215 5.59 12.20 -12.51
CA ARG A 215 4.68 11.93 -11.39
C ARG A 215 5.40 11.95 -10.04
N ILE A 216 6.59 11.37 -9.96
CA ILE A 216 7.45 11.43 -8.76
C ILE A 216 7.77 12.89 -8.41
N SER A 217 8.15 13.69 -9.41
CA SER A 217 8.50 15.11 -9.22
C SER A 217 7.30 15.93 -8.73
N GLU A 218 6.11 15.66 -9.24
CA GLU A 218 4.85 16.27 -8.78
C GLU A 218 4.58 15.94 -7.31
N ILE A 219 4.68 14.68 -6.91
CA ILE A 219 4.44 14.23 -5.53
C ILE A 219 5.44 14.87 -4.58
N VAL A 220 6.72 14.91 -4.93
CA VAL A 220 7.77 15.53 -4.12
C VAL A 220 7.53 17.03 -3.95
N ARG A 221 7.17 17.74 -5.04
CA ARG A 221 6.82 19.16 -5.00
C ARG A 221 5.62 19.40 -4.08
N TRP A 222 4.52 18.63 -4.28
CA TRP A 222 3.33 18.75 -3.46
C TRP A 222 3.63 18.58 -1.96
N ARG A 223 4.46 17.57 -1.59
CA ARG A 223 4.86 17.38 -0.19
C ARG A 223 5.63 18.56 0.36
N ARG A 224 6.60 19.08 -0.40
CA ARG A 224 7.39 20.25 0.01
C ARG A 224 6.49 21.47 0.26
N GLU A 225 5.44 21.62 -0.52
CA GLU A 225 4.49 22.73 -0.38
C GLU A 225 3.53 22.54 0.79
N HIS A 226 3.07 21.32 1.10
CA HIS A 226 1.96 21.06 2.00
C HIS A 226 2.32 20.42 3.33
N GLN A 227 3.49 19.79 3.46
CA GLN A 227 3.89 19.10 4.67
C GLN A 227 5.07 19.80 5.34
N PRO A 228 5.14 19.81 6.69
CA PRO A 228 6.28 20.38 7.40
C PRO A 228 7.52 19.50 7.23
N GLY A 229 8.68 20.14 7.26
CA GLY A 229 9.94 19.45 7.48
C GLY A 229 10.17 19.17 8.97
N GLY A 230 11.44 18.98 9.36
CA GLY A 230 11.85 18.81 10.75
C GLY A 230 11.43 17.47 11.37
N GLN A 231 11.49 17.39 12.69
CA GLN A 231 11.31 16.16 13.46
C GLN A 231 9.84 15.85 13.67
N ASN A 232 9.28 14.91 12.90
CA ASN A 232 7.89 14.44 12.97
C ASN A 232 7.75 13.03 12.41
N ALA A 233 6.61 12.39 12.59
CA ALA A 233 6.31 11.07 12.03
C ALA A 233 5.10 11.10 11.08
N GLY A 234 4.92 12.19 10.33
CA GLY A 234 3.78 12.32 9.42
C GLY A 234 2.48 12.69 10.14
N SER A 235 1.36 12.23 9.59
CA SER A 235 0.03 12.46 10.19
C SER A 235 -0.08 11.78 11.55
N VAL A 236 -0.48 12.55 12.55
CA VAL A 236 -0.59 12.06 13.94
C VAL A 236 -1.87 11.26 14.15
N PHE A 237 -2.98 11.68 13.52
CA PHE A 237 -4.28 11.04 13.68
C PHE A 237 -4.82 10.53 12.35
N VAL A 238 -5.48 9.39 12.42
CA VAL A 238 -6.24 8.82 11.30
C VAL A 238 -7.46 9.69 11.02
N ASN A 239 -7.77 9.94 9.74
CA ASN A 239 -8.97 10.66 9.36
C ASN A 239 -10.21 9.92 9.87
N PRO A 240 -11.08 10.57 10.67
CA PRO A 240 -12.36 10.01 11.03
C PRO A 240 -13.22 9.85 9.76
N GLY A 241 -13.98 8.76 9.66
CA GLY A 241 -14.82 8.54 8.48
C GLY A 241 -14.05 8.20 7.20
N ALA A 242 -12.87 7.57 7.30
CA ALA A 242 -12.02 7.22 6.15
C ALA A 242 -12.71 6.43 5.01
N ARG A 243 -13.96 6.01 5.21
CA ARG A 243 -14.85 5.39 4.22
C ARG A 243 -15.92 6.34 3.68
N ASP A 244 -16.02 7.54 4.23
CA ASP A 244 -16.95 8.59 3.85
C ASP A 244 -16.14 9.76 3.28
N ALA A 245 -16.30 10.03 1.99
CA ALA A 245 -15.57 11.08 1.28
C ALA A 245 -15.92 12.49 1.80
N ASP A 246 -17.10 12.66 2.39
CA ASP A 246 -17.59 13.92 2.92
C ASP A 246 -17.19 14.17 4.38
N ALA A 247 -16.68 13.14 5.07
CA ALA A 247 -16.25 13.30 6.45
C ALA A 247 -15.01 14.22 6.55
N PRO A 248 -14.99 15.15 7.52
CA PRO A 248 -13.87 16.06 7.68
C PRO A 248 -12.59 15.29 8.04
N SER A 249 -11.46 15.66 7.44
CA SER A 249 -10.17 15.10 7.79
C SER A 249 -9.75 15.50 9.21
N ALA A 250 -8.91 14.70 9.87
CA ALA A 250 -8.36 15.05 11.18
C ALA A 250 -7.64 16.41 11.14
N GLY A 251 -6.90 16.68 10.06
CA GLY A 251 -6.22 17.98 9.87
C GLY A 251 -7.19 19.14 9.79
N ARG A 252 -8.33 18.96 9.13
CA ARG A 252 -9.38 19.99 9.04
C ARG A 252 -10.02 20.25 10.41
N LEU A 253 -10.36 19.23 11.17
CA LEU A 253 -10.93 19.38 12.53
C LEU A 253 -9.97 20.12 13.47
N ILE A 254 -8.67 19.78 13.43
CA ILE A 254 -7.64 20.42 14.26
C ILE A 254 -7.44 21.89 13.86
N ASP A 255 -7.53 22.19 12.55
CA ASP A 255 -7.44 23.56 12.02
C ASP A 255 -8.64 24.42 12.40
N GLU A 256 -9.85 23.89 12.22
CA GLU A 256 -11.12 24.57 12.61
C GLU A 256 -11.18 24.84 14.13
N ALA A 257 -10.58 23.98 14.95
CA ALA A 257 -10.41 24.21 16.38
C ALA A 257 -9.32 25.25 16.74
N GLY A 258 -8.61 25.80 15.75
CA GLY A 258 -7.59 26.85 15.94
C GLY A 258 -6.32 26.36 16.65
N LEU A 259 -5.95 25.06 16.48
CA LEU A 259 -4.87 24.45 17.25
C LEU A 259 -3.49 24.51 16.55
N ARG A 260 -3.38 25.09 15.33
CA ARG A 260 -2.07 25.31 14.67
C ARG A 260 -1.14 26.16 15.54
N GLY A 261 0.11 25.80 15.62
CA GLY A 261 1.12 26.49 16.42
C GLY A 261 0.97 26.29 17.94
N ARG A 262 0.03 25.46 18.38
CA ARG A 262 -0.09 25.13 19.81
C ARG A 262 1.13 24.36 20.26
N ARG A 263 1.79 24.84 21.31
CA ARG A 263 2.95 24.21 21.92
C ARG A 263 2.63 23.63 23.29
N LEU A 264 3.30 22.52 23.61
CA LEU A 264 3.40 21.95 24.93
C LEU A 264 4.83 21.43 25.11
N GLY A 265 5.57 22.05 26.01
CA GLY A 265 7.01 21.78 26.15
C GLY A 265 7.76 21.95 24.84
N SER A 266 8.47 20.91 24.43
CA SER A 266 9.23 20.82 23.17
C SER A 266 8.41 20.38 21.97
N ALA A 267 7.09 20.15 22.11
CA ALA A 267 6.21 19.71 21.02
C ALA A 267 5.31 20.83 20.50
N GLU A 268 5.07 20.86 19.18
CA GLU A 268 4.24 21.88 18.52
C GLU A 268 3.33 21.25 17.45
N VAL A 269 2.05 21.64 17.44
CA VAL A 269 1.16 21.41 16.27
C VAL A 269 1.64 22.26 15.12
N SER A 270 2.04 21.64 14.02
CA SER A 270 2.63 22.36 12.90
C SER A 270 1.71 23.46 12.36
N THR A 271 2.28 24.64 12.16
CA THR A 271 1.59 25.76 11.49
C THR A 271 1.32 25.50 10.01
N LYS A 272 2.10 24.61 9.38
CA LYS A 272 1.97 24.26 7.97
C LYS A 272 0.88 23.19 7.72
N HIS A 273 0.76 22.18 8.59
CA HIS A 273 -0.21 21.10 8.47
C HIS A 273 -0.73 20.68 9.83
N ALA A 274 -1.99 20.97 10.14
CA ALA A 274 -2.54 20.81 11.48
C ALA A 274 -2.54 19.36 12.04
N ASN A 275 -2.51 18.34 11.17
CA ASN A 275 -2.40 16.94 11.60
C ASN A 275 -0.95 16.45 11.76
N PHE A 276 0.01 17.37 11.92
CA PHE A 276 1.41 17.06 12.20
C PHE A 276 1.81 17.71 13.54
N ILE A 277 2.48 16.94 14.37
CA ILE A 277 3.14 17.44 15.59
C ILE A 277 4.65 17.29 15.37
N GLN A 278 5.39 18.36 15.62
CA GLN A 278 6.84 18.42 15.50
C GLN A 278 7.45 18.46 16.89
N ALA A 279 8.59 17.80 17.07
CA ALA A 279 9.44 17.91 18.25
C ALA A 279 10.60 18.86 17.97
N ASP A 280 11.04 19.61 18.96
CA ASP A 280 12.28 20.37 18.91
C ASP A 280 13.50 19.43 18.93
N GLU A 281 14.65 19.91 18.50
CA GLU A 281 15.90 19.18 18.62
C GLU A 281 16.25 18.97 20.12
N GLY A 282 16.57 17.72 20.48
CA GLY A 282 16.78 17.37 21.89
C GLY A 282 15.50 17.43 22.75
N GLY A 283 14.33 17.51 22.12
CA GLY A 283 13.04 17.55 22.81
C GLY A 283 12.65 16.23 23.48
N SER A 284 11.40 16.17 23.96
CA SER A 284 10.83 15.08 24.72
C SER A 284 9.73 14.36 23.92
N ALA A 285 9.75 13.04 23.93
CA ALA A 285 8.66 12.22 23.38
C ALA A 285 7.41 12.28 24.27
N ASP A 286 7.59 12.50 25.56
CA ASP A 286 6.48 12.64 26.52
C ASP A 286 5.71 13.95 26.25
N ASP A 287 6.39 15.05 25.85
CA ASP A 287 5.73 16.28 25.41
C ASP A 287 4.87 16.05 24.15
N VAL A 288 5.37 15.27 23.19
CA VAL A 288 4.65 14.93 21.96
C VAL A 288 3.38 14.14 22.26
N VAL A 289 3.46 13.10 23.08
CA VAL A 289 2.29 12.27 23.42
C VAL A 289 1.28 13.02 24.27
N GLU A 290 1.74 13.90 25.15
CA GLU A 290 0.87 14.77 25.96
C GLU A 290 0.13 15.79 25.08
N LEU A 291 0.81 16.41 24.11
CA LEU A 291 0.19 17.29 23.13
C LEU A 291 -0.84 16.52 22.26
N MET A 292 -0.54 15.28 21.86
CA MET A 292 -1.50 14.41 21.18
C MET A 292 -2.77 14.20 22.00
N ALA A 293 -2.63 13.86 23.28
CA ALA A 293 -3.74 13.64 24.19
C ALA A 293 -4.58 14.92 24.37
N TRP A 294 -3.91 16.06 24.52
CA TRP A 294 -4.55 17.36 24.64
C TRP A 294 -5.33 17.76 23.38
N VAL A 295 -4.72 17.64 22.18
CA VAL A 295 -5.40 17.89 20.88
C VAL A 295 -6.63 17.00 20.75
N ARG A 296 -6.49 15.70 21.05
CA ARG A 296 -7.59 14.74 20.98
C ARG A 296 -8.77 15.14 21.90
N ALA A 297 -8.48 15.55 23.14
CA ALA A 297 -9.49 16.02 24.08
C ALA A 297 -10.22 17.25 23.55
N ARG A 298 -9.50 18.22 22.98
CA ARG A 298 -10.08 19.41 22.40
C ARG A 298 -10.97 19.12 21.19
N ILE A 299 -10.57 18.20 20.33
CA ILE A 299 -11.40 17.79 19.18
C ILE A 299 -12.66 17.05 19.65
N ALA A 300 -12.56 16.22 20.67
CA ALA A 300 -13.75 15.58 21.26
C ALA A 300 -14.73 16.60 21.87
N GLU A 301 -14.21 17.64 22.53
CA GLU A 301 -15.01 18.72 23.10
C GLU A 301 -15.69 19.60 22.03
N HIS A 302 -14.95 20.00 20.99
CA HIS A 302 -15.45 20.93 19.97
C HIS A 302 -16.32 20.29 18.89
N HIS A 303 -15.97 19.07 18.48
CA HIS A 303 -16.58 18.39 17.33
C HIS A 303 -17.29 17.06 17.69
N GLY A 304 -17.21 16.60 18.95
CA GLY A 304 -17.75 15.31 19.34
C GLY A 304 -17.03 14.10 18.74
N VAL A 305 -15.84 14.31 18.13
CA VAL A 305 -15.10 13.30 17.39
C VAL A 305 -13.92 12.79 18.22
N ASN A 306 -13.85 11.48 18.44
CA ASN A 306 -12.71 10.85 19.09
C ASN A 306 -11.66 10.44 18.05
N LEU A 307 -10.59 11.23 17.90
CA LEU A 307 -9.49 10.93 17.00
C LEU A 307 -8.72 9.68 17.47
N ARG A 308 -8.30 8.86 16.52
CA ARG A 308 -7.44 7.70 16.72
C ARG A 308 -6.03 7.99 16.26
N SER A 309 -5.01 7.64 17.07
CA SER A 309 -3.61 7.79 16.66
C SER A 309 -3.28 6.96 15.42
N GLU A 310 -2.58 7.55 14.46
CA GLU A 310 -1.93 6.85 13.34
C GLU A 310 -0.50 6.45 13.72
N ILE A 311 0.15 7.21 14.62
CA ILE A 311 1.50 6.96 15.09
C ILE A 311 1.50 5.77 16.05
N ARG A 312 2.50 4.91 15.93
CA ARG A 312 2.76 3.82 16.86
C ARG A 312 3.47 4.35 18.09
N LEU A 313 2.83 4.23 19.25
CA LEU A 313 3.37 4.61 20.55
C LEU A 313 4.06 3.41 21.20
N VAL A 314 5.34 3.53 21.56
CA VAL A 314 6.19 2.47 22.09
C VAL A 314 6.76 2.87 23.44
N GLY A 315 6.68 1.99 24.43
CA GLY A 315 7.25 2.23 25.78
C GLY A 315 6.36 3.09 26.70
N PHE A 316 5.32 3.71 26.19
CA PHE A 316 4.36 4.47 27.00
C PHE A 316 3.47 3.57 27.83
N SER A 317 2.98 4.07 28.97
CA SER A 317 1.98 3.36 29.76
C SER A 317 0.67 3.23 28.97
N PRO A 318 -0.12 2.16 29.19
CA PRO A 318 -1.42 1.98 28.50
C PRO A 318 -2.36 3.18 28.66
N THR A 319 -2.37 3.80 29.84
CA THR A 319 -3.21 4.98 30.12
C THR A 319 -2.81 6.17 29.25
N VAL A 320 -1.52 6.48 29.15
CA VAL A 320 -1.00 7.57 28.34
C VAL A 320 -1.26 7.30 26.86
N ALA A 321 -0.99 6.08 26.40
CA ALA A 321 -1.22 5.69 25.02
C ALA A 321 -2.71 5.79 24.61
N MET A 322 -3.62 5.35 25.48
CA MET A 322 -5.07 5.48 25.25
C MET A 322 -5.53 6.93 25.24
N ALA A 323 -5.00 7.78 26.13
CA ALA A 323 -5.32 9.20 26.15
C ALA A 323 -4.92 9.87 24.82
N ALA A 324 -3.78 9.49 24.24
CA ALA A 324 -3.30 9.96 22.95
C ALA A 324 -4.01 9.31 21.73
N GLY A 325 -5.03 8.47 21.96
CA GLY A 325 -5.82 7.85 20.89
C GLY A 325 -5.27 6.53 20.35
N HIS A 326 -4.25 5.97 21.01
CA HIS A 326 -3.79 4.63 20.67
C HIS A 326 -4.82 3.61 21.18
N SER A 327 -5.40 2.83 20.28
CA SER A 327 -6.15 1.64 20.69
C SER A 327 -5.13 0.55 20.98
N PRO A 328 -5.18 -0.07 22.17
CA PRO A 328 -4.40 -1.29 22.40
C PRO A 328 -4.75 -2.24 21.25
N ALA A 329 -3.72 -2.74 20.59
CA ALA A 329 -3.92 -3.66 19.48
C ALA A 329 -4.88 -4.76 19.97
N ARG A 330 -5.89 -5.10 19.14
CA ARG A 330 -6.80 -6.23 19.38
C ARG A 330 -6.05 -7.57 19.28
N SER A 331 -4.78 -7.62 19.67
CA SER A 331 -3.94 -8.82 19.64
C SER A 331 -4.41 -9.88 20.61
N ALA A 332 -5.03 -9.47 21.72
CA ALA A 332 -5.50 -10.39 22.76
C ALA A 332 -6.86 -11.07 22.46
N ALA A 333 -7.65 -10.57 21.52
CA ALA A 333 -8.99 -11.11 21.22
C ALA A 333 -9.12 -11.62 19.78
N ARG A 334 -8.03 -11.72 19.01
CA ARG A 334 -8.06 -12.33 17.67
C ARG A 334 -8.00 -13.84 17.83
N GLY A 335 -9.05 -14.53 17.38
CA GLY A 335 -8.93 -15.92 16.98
C GLY A 335 -7.78 -16.07 15.97
N ALA A 336 -7.21 -17.27 15.81
CA ALA A 336 -6.12 -17.56 14.88
C ALA A 336 -6.41 -16.90 13.53
N THR A 337 -5.46 -16.08 13.04
CA THR A 337 -5.57 -15.44 11.73
C THR A 337 -5.26 -16.46 10.65
N ARG A 338 -5.59 -16.15 9.39
CA ARG A 338 -5.16 -16.97 8.24
C ARG A 338 -3.63 -17.09 8.18
N LEU A 339 -2.94 -16.02 8.53
CA LEU A 339 -1.49 -16.00 8.62
C LEU A 339 -0.98 -16.96 9.72
N ASP A 340 -1.65 -17.02 10.88
CA ASP A 340 -1.29 -17.99 11.93
C ASP A 340 -1.49 -19.42 11.46
N ALA A 341 -2.58 -19.70 10.74
CA ALA A 341 -2.81 -21.03 10.17
C ALA A 341 -1.72 -21.43 9.16
N LEU A 342 -1.24 -20.48 8.36
CA LEU A 342 -0.14 -20.69 7.41
C LEU A 342 1.19 -20.97 8.13
N LEU A 343 1.48 -20.24 9.20
CA LEU A 343 2.66 -20.44 10.03
C LEU A 343 2.61 -21.77 10.79
N ASP A 344 1.45 -22.16 11.29
CA ASP A 344 1.26 -23.44 11.99
C ASP A 344 1.34 -24.63 11.03
N ALA A 345 0.90 -24.48 9.78
CA ALA A 345 1.05 -25.51 8.74
C ALA A 345 2.51 -25.76 8.34
N GLY A 346 3.40 -24.79 8.52
CA GLY A 346 4.84 -24.93 8.29
C GLY A 346 5.59 -25.72 9.38
N ARG A 347 4.93 -26.17 10.42
CA ARG A 347 5.56 -26.92 11.54
C ARG A 347 5.54 -28.43 11.26
N ALA A 348 6.70 -29.06 11.22
CA ALA A 348 6.78 -30.52 11.15
C ALA A 348 6.25 -31.19 12.44
N PRO A 349 5.65 -32.39 12.36
CA PRO A 349 5.06 -33.08 13.51
C PRO A 349 6.03 -33.39 14.66
N ASP A 350 7.33 -33.38 14.41
CA ASP A 350 8.40 -33.64 15.38
C ASP A 350 8.98 -32.36 16.01
N GLY A 351 8.42 -31.19 15.69
CA GLY A 351 8.92 -29.92 16.19
C GLY A 351 10.22 -29.43 15.54
N SER A 352 10.77 -30.19 14.59
CA SER A 352 11.88 -29.73 13.76
C SER A 352 11.37 -28.87 12.62
N VAL A 353 12.06 -27.76 12.34
CA VAL A 353 11.78 -26.90 11.19
C VAL A 353 12.69 -27.34 10.06
N PRO A 354 12.17 -27.96 9.01
CA PRO A 354 12.91 -28.00 7.75
C PRO A 354 12.91 -26.57 7.22
N VAL A 355 14.05 -25.91 7.25
CA VAL A 355 14.27 -24.67 6.50
C VAL A 355 14.38 -25.08 5.02
N PRO A 356 13.34 -24.88 4.19
CA PRO A 356 13.52 -25.05 2.76
C PRO A 356 14.33 -23.84 2.29
N ARG A 357 15.61 -24.03 2.05
CA ARG A 357 16.34 -23.11 1.18
C ARG A 357 15.73 -23.23 -0.20
N TRP A 358 15.56 -22.12 -0.91
CA TRP A 358 15.17 -22.14 -2.31
C TRP A 358 16.07 -23.06 -3.14
N ASP A 359 17.36 -23.10 -2.81
CA ASP A 359 18.36 -24.00 -3.38
C ASP A 359 18.12 -25.49 -3.05
N ASP A 360 17.31 -25.79 -2.02
CA ASP A 360 16.94 -27.16 -1.60
C ASP A 360 15.58 -27.61 -2.19
N VAL A 361 14.73 -26.64 -2.61
CA VAL A 361 13.39 -26.90 -3.15
C VAL A 361 13.39 -26.95 -4.69
N VAL A 362 14.35 -26.29 -5.32
CA VAL A 362 14.60 -26.39 -6.76
C VAL A 362 16.03 -26.87 -6.94
N PRO A 363 16.27 -28.14 -7.30
CA PRO A 363 17.61 -28.63 -7.54
C PRO A 363 18.34 -27.73 -8.53
N PRO A 364 19.67 -27.47 -8.34
CA PRO A 364 20.46 -26.65 -9.26
C PRO A 364 20.39 -27.11 -10.72
N ALA A 365 20.15 -28.42 -10.95
CA ALA A 365 19.91 -28.99 -12.26
C ALA A 365 18.61 -28.48 -12.92
N VAL A 366 17.54 -28.29 -12.14
CA VAL A 366 16.24 -27.77 -12.64
C VAL A 366 16.34 -26.27 -12.93
N LEU A 367 17.09 -25.51 -12.12
CA LEU A 367 17.42 -24.12 -12.40
C LEU A 367 18.33 -23.98 -13.65
N ALA A 368 19.23 -24.92 -13.87
CA ALA A 368 20.08 -24.98 -15.06
C ALA A 368 19.25 -25.39 -16.30
N GLU A 369 18.38 -26.41 -16.19
CA GLU A 369 17.48 -26.81 -17.28
C GLU A 369 16.42 -25.75 -17.62
N LEU A 370 15.90 -25.02 -16.62
CA LEU A 370 15.05 -23.84 -16.88
C LEU A 370 15.83 -22.73 -17.57
N ARG A 371 17.10 -22.52 -17.22
CA ARG A 371 17.97 -21.57 -17.90
C ARG A 371 18.29 -22.04 -19.31
N ASP A 372 18.63 -23.31 -19.54
CA ASP A 372 18.90 -23.88 -20.85
C ASP A 372 17.65 -23.97 -21.75
N ALA A 373 16.47 -24.22 -21.16
CA ALA A 373 15.20 -24.19 -21.89
C ALA A 373 14.80 -22.78 -22.36
N PHE A 374 15.27 -21.74 -21.67
CA PHE A 374 15.07 -20.34 -22.09
C PHE A 374 16.21 -19.77 -22.92
N GLU A 375 17.46 -20.27 -22.81
CA GLU A 375 18.61 -19.83 -23.59
C GLU A 375 18.84 -20.65 -24.89
N GLY A 376 18.18 -21.81 -25.05
CA GLY A 376 18.39 -22.77 -26.15
C GLY A 376 17.51 -22.62 -27.38
N GLN A 377 16.73 -21.56 -27.55
CA GLN A 377 15.96 -21.35 -28.79
C GLN A 377 16.58 -20.24 -29.63
N ASP A 378 17.50 -20.67 -30.52
CA ASP A 378 17.95 -19.91 -31.67
C ASP A 378 16.75 -19.65 -32.61
N PRO A 379 16.38 -18.38 -32.91
CA PRO A 379 15.18 -18.06 -33.68
C PRO A 379 15.27 -18.38 -35.19
N THR A 380 16.28 -19.11 -35.64
CA THR A 380 16.53 -19.30 -37.08
C THR A 380 16.22 -20.67 -37.67
N THR A 381 15.79 -21.67 -36.90
CA THR A 381 15.43 -22.99 -37.47
C THR A 381 14.20 -23.63 -36.83
N GLY A 382 13.04 -23.45 -37.47
CA GLY A 382 11.86 -24.25 -37.17
C GLY A 382 10.54 -23.50 -37.35
N GLY A 383 10.06 -23.48 -38.59
CA GLY A 383 8.91 -22.70 -39.03
C GLY A 383 7.60 -22.98 -38.28
N LEU A 384 7.05 -21.93 -37.70
CA LEU A 384 5.63 -21.72 -37.56
C LEU A 384 5.28 -20.42 -38.27
N ARG A 385 4.61 -20.56 -39.41
CA ARG A 385 4.05 -19.45 -40.18
C ARG A 385 3.00 -18.73 -39.28
N VAL A 386 3.37 -17.59 -38.75
CA VAL A 386 2.41 -16.61 -38.26
C VAL A 386 1.88 -15.88 -39.49
N VAL A 387 0.59 -16.02 -39.73
CA VAL A 387 -0.13 -15.21 -40.73
C VAL A 387 -0.34 -13.83 -40.12
N PRO A 388 0.22 -12.75 -40.71
CA PRO A 388 -0.03 -11.40 -40.24
C PRO A 388 -1.46 -10.98 -40.60
N PRO A 389 -2.12 -10.14 -39.81
CA PRO A 389 -3.43 -9.57 -40.15
C PRO A 389 -3.32 -8.69 -41.40
N PRO A 390 -4.39 -8.54 -42.20
CA PRO A 390 -4.36 -7.82 -43.45
C PRO A 390 -4.02 -6.35 -43.23
N ALA A 391 -3.08 -5.86 -43.99
CA ALA A 391 -2.63 -4.48 -43.97
C ALA A 391 -3.74 -3.52 -44.43
N SER A 392 -4.05 -2.56 -43.56
CA SER A 392 -4.88 -1.41 -43.91
C SER A 392 -4.15 -0.53 -44.94
N VAL A 393 -4.80 -0.29 -46.04
CA VAL A 393 -4.36 0.57 -47.11
C VAL A 393 -4.28 2.02 -46.63
N VAL A 394 -3.08 2.58 -46.58
CA VAL A 394 -2.86 4.01 -46.34
C VAL A 394 -2.69 4.68 -47.72
N PRO A 395 -3.44 5.74 -48.03
CA PRO A 395 -3.23 6.49 -49.25
C PRO A 395 -1.94 7.33 -49.20
N PRO A 396 -1.27 7.63 -50.33
CA PRO A 396 0.00 8.29 -50.33
C PRO A 396 -0.08 9.77 -49.92
N ALA A 397 0.77 10.15 -49.01
CA ALA A 397 0.94 11.55 -48.60
C ALA A 397 1.73 12.33 -49.61
N SER A 398 1.17 13.49 -49.99
CA SER A 398 1.77 14.52 -50.82
C SER A 398 2.97 15.17 -50.13
N ALA A 399 4.02 15.40 -50.93
CA ALA A 399 5.26 16.04 -50.50
C ALA A 399 5.05 17.49 -50.04
N ALA A 400 5.62 17.86 -48.91
CA ALA A 400 5.80 19.23 -48.46
C ALA A 400 7.29 19.50 -48.16
N PRO A 401 7.80 20.73 -48.31
CA PRO A 401 9.21 21.02 -48.48
C PRO A 401 9.99 21.06 -47.15
N SER A 402 11.27 20.71 -47.29
CA SER A 402 12.34 20.81 -46.31
C SER A 402 12.45 22.20 -45.68
N VAL A 403 12.40 22.27 -44.36
CA VAL A 403 12.82 23.44 -43.57
C VAL A 403 14.04 23.02 -42.75
N ALA A 404 15.08 23.84 -42.79
CA ALA A 404 16.38 23.62 -42.18
C ALA A 404 16.32 23.58 -40.64
N ASP A 405 17.19 22.75 -40.03
CA ASP A 405 17.40 22.61 -38.58
C ASP A 405 17.83 23.93 -37.91
N PRO A 406 17.28 24.26 -36.78
CA PRO A 406 17.83 25.30 -35.90
C PRO A 406 19.00 24.76 -35.05
N PRO A 407 19.96 25.61 -34.66
CA PRO A 407 21.15 25.21 -33.93
C PRO A 407 20.83 24.73 -32.50
N PRO A 408 21.69 23.87 -31.91
CA PRO A 408 21.44 23.29 -30.61
C PRO A 408 21.55 24.31 -29.50
N ALA A 409 20.57 24.30 -28.60
CA ALA A 409 20.56 25.09 -27.38
C ALA A 409 21.65 24.61 -26.38
N PRO A 410 22.24 25.52 -25.58
CA PRO A 410 23.29 25.17 -24.65
C PRO A 410 22.80 24.29 -23.53
N ARG A 411 23.54 23.22 -23.26
CA ARG A 411 23.30 22.31 -22.11
C ARG A 411 23.48 23.05 -20.81
N ALA A 412 22.44 23.09 -19.99
CA ALA A 412 22.54 23.49 -18.59
C ALA A 412 23.34 22.43 -17.80
N PRO A 413 24.19 22.84 -16.84
CA PRO A 413 24.98 21.90 -16.05
C PRO A 413 24.09 21.06 -15.13
N LEU A 414 24.38 19.77 -15.05
CA LEU A 414 23.84 18.85 -14.07
C LEU A 414 24.26 19.32 -12.67
N VAL A 415 23.31 19.74 -11.86
CA VAL A 415 23.54 19.94 -10.43
C VAL A 415 23.37 18.60 -9.76
N ILE A 416 24.48 17.98 -9.38
CA ILE A 416 24.51 16.86 -8.45
C ILE A 416 24.16 17.47 -7.07
N VAL A 417 23.03 17.11 -6.52
CA VAL A 417 22.68 17.47 -5.15
C VAL A 417 23.32 16.42 -4.24
N ASP A 418 24.45 16.78 -3.65
CA ASP A 418 25.07 16.04 -2.55
C ASP A 418 24.15 16.05 -1.32
N ASP A 419 24.08 14.93 -0.61
CA ASP A 419 23.24 14.71 0.58
C ASP A 419 23.78 15.44 1.86
N ASP A 420 24.78 16.32 1.73
CA ASP A 420 25.39 17.07 2.82
C ASP A 420 24.99 18.57 2.80
N LEU A 421 23.71 18.86 3.01
CA LEU A 421 23.28 20.20 3.37
C LEU A 421 23.53 20.44 4.87
N ARG A 422 24.75 20.92 5.20
CA ARG A 422 24.99 21.61 6.48
C ARG A 422 24.21 22.92 6.45
N LEU A 423 23.34 23.10 7.43
CA LEU A 423 22.74 24.39 7.71
C LEU A 423 23.83 25.34 8.21
N PRO A 424 23.79 26.65 7.85
CA PRO A 424 24.75 27.65 8.35
C PRO A 424 24.63 27.76 9.87
N THR A 425 25.78 27.79 10.55
CA THR A 425 25.91 28.06 11.98
C THR A 425 25.90 29.57 12.23
N ASP A 426 25.54 29.98 13.46
CA ASP A 426 25.35 31.35 13.94
C ASP A 426 26.58 32.27 13.88
N GLU A 427 27.63 31.94 13.12
CA GLU A 427 28.86 32.76 13.03
C GLU A 427 28.87 33.80 11.88
N ASP A 428 27.83 33.86 11.05
CA ASP A 428 27.84 34.74 9.86
C ASP A 428 27.09 36.08 10.01
N PHE A 429 26.79 36.53 11.22
CA PHE A 429 26.27 37.89 11.44
C PHE A 429 27.17 38.70 12.39
N PRO A 430 27.72 39.87 11.95
CA PRO A 430 28.50 40.72 12.81
C PRO A 430 27.60 41.42 13.84
N GLY A 431 28.01 41.31 15.12
CA GLY A 431 27.37 41.99 16.21
C GLY A 431 27.59 43.50 16.16
N ASP A 432 26.60 44.22 16.62
CA ASP A 432 26.74 45.40 17.46
C ASP A 432 25.38 46.08 17.66
N ALA A 433 24.84 46.08 18.85
CA ALA A 433 24.03 47.17 19.37
C ALA A 433 23.92 47.11 20.90
N GLN A 434 24.61 48.00 21.52
CA GLN A 434 24.60 48.29 22.96
C GLN A 434 23.22 48.66 23.48
N ALA A 435 22.78 47.99 24.54
CA ALA A 435 21.62 48.40 25.33
C ALA A 435 21.91 49.72 26.06
N ARG A 436 21.15 50.78 25.76
CA ARG A 436 21.08 51.99 26.59
C ARG A 436 19.83 51.95 27.43
N THR A 437 20.00 51.85 28.73
CA THR A 437 18.98 52.06 29.76
C THR A 437 18.68 53.53 29.86
N VAL A 438 17.42 53.92 29.66
CA VAL A 438 16.95 55.30 29.92
C VAL A 438 16.04 55.30 31.14
N HIS A 439 16.53 56.01 32.20
CA HIS A 439 15.72 56.30 33.38
C HIS A 439 14.74 57.42 33.07
N LEU A 440 13.46 57.25 33.33
CA LEU A 440 12.46 58.28 33.33
C LEU A 440 12.09 58.69 34.76
N ALA A 441 12.36 59.97 35.11
CA ALA A 441 11.88 60.61 36.31
C ALA A 441 10.47 61.16 36.14
N PRO A 442 9.67 61.29 37.22
CA PRO A 442 8.28 61.72 37.12
C PRO A 442 8.15 63.24 37.11
N THR A 443 7.30 63.77 36.21
CA THR A 443 6.85 65.17 36.29
C THR A 443 5.30 65.24 36.25
N THR A 444 4.82 66.03 37.14
CA THR A 444 3.47 66.40 37.54
C THR A 444 2.57 66.92 36.42
N SER A 445 1.25 66.68 36.57
CA SER A 445 0.10 67.27 35.81
C SER A 445 0.05 68.82 35.97
N PRO A 446 -0.66 69.57 35.10
CA PRO A 446 -2.11 69.47 35.02
C PRO A 446 -2.72 69.80 33.61
N GLU A 447 -3.98 69.59 33.56
CA GLU A 447 -5.05 70.20 32.75
C GLU A 447 -5.87 69.23 31.88
N ALA A 448 -7.07 69.08 32.40
CA ALA A 448 -8.18 68.44 31.69
C ALA A 448 -8.68 69.37 30.59
N ALA A 449 -8.60 68.90 29.32
CA ALA A 449 -9.36 69.50 28.24
C ALA A 449 -9.84 68.41 27.25
N GLU A 450 -11.16 68.22 27.24
CA GLU A 450 -12.00 67.82 26.13
C GLU A 450 -11.54 66.69 25.21
N ILE A 451 -11.83 65.44 25.58
CA ILE A 451 -11.81 64.30 24.65
C ILE A 451 -13.24 63.75 24.45
N VAL A 452 -13.99 64.37 23.56
CA VAL A 452 -15.15 63.73 22.86
C VAL A 452 -15.29 64.53 21.55
N PRO A 453 -15.19 63.93 20.33
CA PRO A 453 -15.87 62.75 19.83
C PRO A 453 -15.14 61.89 18.78
N LEU A 454 -14.00 61.32 19.09
CA LEU A 454 -13.31 60.40 18.12
C LEU A 454 -13.88 58.97 18.08
N ARG A 455 -14.62 58.55 19.10
CA ARG A 455 -15.19 57.20 19.16
C ARG A 455 -16.38 56.99 18.22
N ARG A 456 -17.15 58.03 17.85
CA ARG A 456 -18.28 57.92 16.92
C ARG A 456 -17.84 57.79 15.46
N GLN A 457 -16.73 58.37 15.05
CA GLN A 457 -16.22 58.25 13.67
C GLN A 457 -15.61 56.87 13.39
N ARG A 458 -14.89 56.28 14.35
CA ARG A 458 -14.34 54.93 14.21
C ARG A 458 -15.41 53.83 14.17
N ARG A 459 -16.53 53.99 14.86
CA ARG A 459 -17.67 53.08 14.76
C ARG A 459 -18.37 53.14 13.40
N ARG A 460 -18.53 54.34 12.81
CA ARG A 460 -19.11 54.52 11.46
C ARG A 460 -18.18 54.01 10.35
N ALA A 461 -16.87 54.17 10.50
CA ALA A 461 -15.89 53.63 9.56
C ALA A 461 -15.85 52.10 9.60
N ARG A 462 -15.88 51.50 10.80
CA ARG A 462 -15.97 50.02 10.97
C ARG A 462 -17.30 49.49 10.41
N ALA A 463 -18.42 50.12 10.66
CA ALA A 463 -19.71 49.69 10.11
C ALA A 463 -19.74 49.77 8.57
N ARG A 464 -19.15 50.83 7.97
CA ARG A 464 -18.99 50.90 6.51
C ARG A 464 -18.07 49.84 5.94
N TRP A 465 -17.01 49.52 6.65
CA TRP A 465 -16.07 48.43 6.24
C TRP A 465 -16.75 47.07 6.33
N VAL A 466 -17.49 46.79 7.40
CA VAL A 466 -18.28 45.55 7.56
C VAL A 466 -19.34 45.42 6.46
N LEU A 467 -20.04 46.51 6.14
CA LEU A 467 -21.02 46.53 5.05
C LEU A 467 -20.37 46.35 3.67
N ALA A 468 -19.17 46.91 3.46
CA ALA A 468 -18.42 46.72 2.22
C ALA A 468 -17.93 45.26 2.06
N VAL A 469 -17.42 44.65 3.15
CA VAL A 469 -17.00 43.24 3.16
C VAL A 469 -18.20 42.31 2.99
N ALA A 470 -19.33 42.61 3.66
CA ALA A 470 -20.56 41.84 3.49
C ALA A 470 -21.13 41.97 2.07
N GLY A 471 -21.09 43.18 1.48
CA GLY A 471 -21.47 43.41 0.09
C GLY A 471 -20.57 42.68 -0.91
N LEU A 472 -19.25 42.68 -0.67
CA LEU A 472 -18.30 41.93 -1.48
C LEU A 472 -18.52 40.41 -1.36
N ALA A 473 -18.75 39.91 -0.14
CA ALA A 473 -19.06 38.51 0.11
C ALA A 473 -20.36 38.08 -0.58
N LEU A 474 -21.40 38.90 -0.48
CA LEU A 474 -22.68 38.66 -1.16
C LEU A 474 -22.49 38.71 -2.70
N GLY A 475 -21.71 39.67 -3.20
CA GLY A 475 -21.39 39.76 -4.63
C GLY A 475 -20.65 38.55 -5.14
N LEU A 476 -19.64 38.05 -4.37
CA LEU A 476 -18.91 36.80 -4.67
C LEU A 476 -19.83 35.59 -4.63
N THR A 477 -20.76 35.52 -3.67
CA THR A 477 -21.74 34.42 -3.57
C THR A 477 -22.71 34.44 -4.75
N VAL A 478 -23.19 35.63 -5.18
CA VAL A 478 -24.06 35.78 -6.35
C VAL A 478 -23.31 35.44 -7.65
N VAL A 479 -22.06 35.86 -7.78
CA VAL A 479 -21.20 35.48 -8.93
C VAL A 479 -20.94 33.98 -8.94
N ALA A 480 -20.63 33.38 -7.79
CA ALA A 480 -20.47 31.93 -7.66
C ALA A 480 -21.76 31.18 -8.02
N ALA A 481 -22.91 31.62 -7.51
CA ALA A 481 -24.22 31.05 -7.85
C ALA A 481 -24.54 31.19 -9.34
N LEU A 482 -24.21 32.33 -9.95
CA LEU A 482 -24.36 32.58 -11.39
C LEU A 482 -23.45 31.66 -12.21
N VAL A 483 -22.19 31.50 -11.82
CA VAL A 483 -21.23 30.56 -12.47
C VAL A 483 -21.71 29.12 -12.34
N LEU A 484 -22.25 28.74 -11.18
CA LEU A 484 -22.81 27.41 -10.95
C LEU A 484 -24.09 27.13 -11.74
N ALA A 485 -24.88 28.18 -12.03
CA ALA A 485 -26.14 28.12 -12.77
C ALA A 485 -25.97 28.27 -14.30
N THR A 486 -24.78 28.67 -14.78
CA THR A 486 -24.54 28.87 -16.21
C THR A 486 -24.06 27.59 -16.90
N PRO A 487 -24.35 27.39 -18.20
CA PRO A 487 -23.83 26.27 -19.00
C PRO A 487 -22.29 26.27 -19.16
N LEU A 488 -21.59 27.26 -18.62
CA LEU A 488 -20.12 27.32 -18.61
C LEU A 488 -19.47 26.21 -17.74
N ALA A 489 -20.16 25.76 -16.68
CA ALA A 489 -19.72 24.69 -15.80
C ALA A 489 -20.30 23.32 -16.19
N GLY A 490 -21.04 23.23 -17.30
CA GLY A 490 -21.59 21.95 -17.80
C GLY A 490 -20.50 21.03 -18.35
N ILE A 491 -20.59 19.75 -18.02
CA ILE A 491 -19.72 18.70 -18.56
C ILE A 491 -19.93 18.61 -20.07
N ARG A 492 -18.89 18.94 -20.85
CA ARG A 492 -18.92 18.90 -22.32
C ARG A 492 -18.18 17.70 -22.89
N GLN A 493 -17.17 17.23 -22.16
CA GLN A 493 -16.32 16.14 -22.60
C GLN A 493 -16.33 15.03 -21.53
N VAL A 494 -16.68 13.83 -21.96
CA VAL A 494 -16.60 12.62 -21.17
C VAL A 494 -15.66 11.69 -21.90
N ASP A 495 -14.50 11.45 -21.32
CA ASP A 495 -13.51 10.52 -21.84
C ASP A 495 -13.60 9.20 -21.07
N VAL A 496 -13.51 8.09 -21.78
CA VAL A 496 -13.62 6.75 -21.21
C VAL A 496 -12.33 6.01 -21.45
N GLU A 497 -11.76 5.47 -20.39
CA GLU A 497 -10.53 4.68 -20.42
C GLU A 497 -10.77 3.29 -19.83
N GLY A 498 -10.25 2.24 -20.49
CA GLY A 498 -10.27 0.86 -19.98
C GLY A 498 -11.50 0.04 -20.30
N ALA A 499 -12.53 0.58 -20.97
CA ALA A 499 -13.72 -0.16 -21.42
C ALA A 499 -13.43 -0.94 -22.71
N ARG A 500 -13.62 -2.26 -22.69
CA ARG A 500 -13.44 -3.17 -23.84
C ARG A 500 -14.61 -4.13 -24.03
N SER A 501 -15.07 -4.71 -22.93
CA SER A 501 -16.04 -5.83 -22.91
C SER A 501 -17.34 -5.49 -22.22
N MET A 502 -17.40 -4.38 -21.46
CA MET A 502 -18.61 -3.94 -20.79
C MET A 502 -19.71 -3.57 -21.81
N ASN A 503 -20.96 -3.59 -21.37
CA ASN A 503 -22.10 -3.23 -22.19
C ASN A 503 -22.04 -1.75 -22.63
N PRO A 504 -21.91 -1.47 -23.95
CA PRO A 504 -21.80 -0.11 -24.46
C PRO A 504 -23.04 0.75 -24.15
N VAL A 505 -24.22 0.13 -24.05
CA VAL A 505 -25.48 0.84 -23.75
C VAL A 505 -25.45 1.43 -22.33
N VAL A 506 -24.87 0.72 -21.37
CA VAL A 506 -24.72 1.21 -19.99
C VAL A 506 -23.73 2.38 -19.97
N LEU A 507 -22.63 2.26 -20.70
CA LEU A 507 -21.58 3.29 -20.77
C LEU A 507 -22.11 4.58 -21.45
N GLU A 508 -22.84 4.44 -22.55
CA GLU A 508 -23.47 5.58 -23.24
C GLU A 508 -24.52 6.25 -22.36
N ALA A 509 -25.39 5.46 -21.71
CA ALA A 509 -26.41 6.02 -20.82
C ALA A 509 -25.81 6.85 -19.66
N VAL A 510 -24.72 6.36 -19.05
CA VAL A 510 -24.00 7.11 -18.00
C VAL A 510 -23.32 8.34 -18.57
N SER A 511 -22.69 8.22 -19.72
CA SER A 511 -21.99 9.34 -20.38
C SER A 511 -22.97 10.46 -20.77
N ASP A 512 -24.14 10.08 -21.28
CA ASP A 512 -25.19 11.04 -21.67
C ASP A 512 -25.84 11.70 -20.45
N ALA A 513 -26.06 10.96 -19.37
CA ALA A 513 -26.56 11.50 -18.10
C ALA A 513 -25.59 12.56 -17.48
N LEU A 514 -24.29 12.39 -17.70
CA LEU A 514 -23.29 13.33 -17.24
C LEU A 514 -23.17 14.56 -18.15
N ARG A 515 -23.34 14.41 -19.46
CA ARG A 515 -23.21 15.53 -20.42
C ARG A 515 -24.27 16.62 -20.14
N GLY A 516 -23.84 17.85 -20.14
CA GLY A 516 -24.70 19.01 -19.88
C GLY A 516 -24.98 19.26 -18.40
N THR A 517 -24.76 18.30 -17.51
CA THR A 517 -24.89 18.50 -16.06
C THR A 517 -23.74 19.34 -15.53
N SER A 518 -24.00 20.21 -14.56
CA SER A 518 -22.94 20.99 -13.92
C SER A 518 -21.90 20.05 -13.27
N ILE A 519 -20.62 20.31 -13.50
CA ILE A 519 -19.50 19.53 -12.94
C ILE A 519 -19.52 19.48 -11.40
N PHE A 520 -20.17 20.44 -10.75
CA PHE A 520 -20.31 20.53 -9.30
C PHE A 520 -21.59 19.89 -8.77
N ALA A 521 -22.57 19.61 -9.65
CA ALA A 521 -23.86 19.03 -9.28
C ALA A 521 -24.05 17.60 -9.80
N ALA A 522 -23.10 17.08 -10.60
CA ALA A 522 -23.17 15.73 -11.16
C ALA A 522 -23.03 14.68 -10.04
N ASP A 523 -23.97 13.76 -9.96
CA ASP A 523 -23.88 12.62 -9.04
C ASP A 523 -22.95 11.56 -9.60
N LEU A 524 -21.65 11.78 -9.41
CA LEU A 524 -20.59 10.86 -9.85
C LEU A 524 -20.68 9.51 -9.12
N ALA A 525 -21.19 9.48 -7.88
CA ALA A 525 -21.35 8.26 -7.13
C ALA A 525 -22.47 7.37 -7.69
N ALA A 526 -23.59 7.97 -8.13
CA ALA A 526 -24.64 7.23 -8.83
C ALA A 526 -24.15 6.68 -10.17
N ALA A 527 -23.43 7.50 -10.95
CA ALA A 527 -22.80 7.09 -12.20
C ALA A 527 -21.81 5.93 -12.00
N GLN A 528 -20.97 5.99 -10.96
CA GLN A 528 -20.05 4.92 -10.59
C GLN A 528 -20.79 3.63 -10.25
N ARG A 529 -21.80 3.69 -9.39
CA ARG A 529 -22.60 2.50 -9.03
C ARG A 529 -23.28 1.87 -10.24
N GLN A 530 -23.75 2.69 -11.19
CA GLN A 530 -24.38 2.21 -12.41
C GLN A 530 -23.38 1.48 -13.31
N LEU A 531 -22.16 1.97 -13.47
CA LEU A 531 -21.07 1.32 -14.20
C LEU A 531 -20.63 0.01 -13.51
N GLU A 532 -20.47 0.03 -12.17
CA GLU A 532 -20.10 -1.15 -11.38
C GLU A 532 -21.22 -2.21 -11.31
N GLY A 533 -22.42 -1.86 -11.70
CA GLY A 533 -23.54 -2.80 -11.92
C GLY A 533 -23.34 -3.71 -13.12
N ASP A 534 -22.53 -3.34 -14.09
CA ASP A 534 -22.19 -4.19 -15.23
C ASP A 534 -21.31 -5.38 -14.78
N PRO A 535 -21.64 -6.63 -15.18
CA PRO A 535 -20.88 -7.81 -14.78
C PRO A 535 -19.39 -7.77 -15.14
N TRP A 536 -19.02 -7.10 -16.23
CA TRP A 536 -17.66 -6.99 -16.71
C TRP A 536 -16.83 -5.95 -15.93
N VAL A 537 -17.48 -5.03 -15.23
CA VAL A 537 -16.79 -3.97 -14.51
C VAL A 537 -16.37 -4.46 -13.13
N ARG A 538 -15.06 -4.43 -12.85
CA ARG A 538 -14.50 -4.69 -11.52
C ARG A 538 -14.60 -3.46 -10.65
N SER A 539 -14.24 -2.30 -11.20
CA SER A 539 -14.36 -1.01 -10.55
C SER A 539 -14.40 0.11 -11.58
N ALA A 540 -15.15 1.16 -11.28
CA ALA A 540 -15.18 2.37 -12.07
C ALA A 540 -14.72 3.56 -11.21
N ARG A 541 -14.01 4.53 -11.79
CA ARG A 541 -13.60 5.76 -11.15
C ARG A 541 -13.93 6.93 -12.07
N LEU A 542 -14.63 7.92 -11.53
CA LEU A 542 -14.96 9.13 -12.27
C LEU A 542 -14.17 10.29 -11.68
N ARG A 543 -13.46 11.02 -12.53
CA ARG A 543 -12.68 12.20 -12.14
C ARG A 543 -13.12 13.42 -12.94
N THR A 544 -13.34 14.51 -12.24
CA THR A 544 -13.69 15.80 -12.85
C THR A 544 -12.44 16.63 -13.08
N TYR A 545 -12.36 17.26 -14.26
CA TYR A 545 -11.33 18.21 -14.62
C TYR A 545 -11.99 19.52 -15.07
N LEU A 546 -11.75 20.58 -14.33
CA LEU A 546 -12.25 21.90 -14.66
C LEU A 546 -11.68 22.39 -16.01
N PRO A 547 -12.47 23.11 -16.84
CA PRO A 547 -13.80 23.61 -16.51
C PRO A 547 -14.96 22.66 -16.85
N SER A 548 -14.80 21.61 -17.69
CA SER A 548 -15.96 20.91 -18.28
C SER A 548 -15.69 19.47 -18.73
N ARG A 549 -14.69 18.79 -18.15
CA ARG A 549 -14.28 17.45 -18.56
C ARG A 549 -14.45 16.46 -17.41
N VAL A 550 -14.97 15.25 -17.74
CA VAL A 550 -15.00 14.08 -16.86
C VAL A 550 -14.23 12.93 -17.52
N VAL A 551 -13.40 12.24 -16.76
CA VAL A 551 -12.72 11.01 -17.19
C VAL A 551 -13.32 9.86 -16.39
N ILE A 552 -13.77 8.83 -17.09
CA ILE A 552 -14.28 7.57 -16.56
C ILE A 552 -13.19 6.51 -16.76
N GLU A 553 -12.52 6.12 -15.68
CA GLU A 553 -11.53 5.04 -15.67
C GLU A 553 -12.25 3.75 -15.29
N ILE A 554 -12.27 2.76 -16.18
CA ILE A 554 -12.91 1.45 -15.96
C ILE A 554 -11.85 0.37 -15.87
N SER A 555 -11.89 -0.41 -14.80
CA SER A 555 -11.13 -1.64 -14.66
C SER A 555 -12.08 -2.81 -14.90
N GLU A 556 -11.87 -3.54 -15.99
CA GLU A 556 -12.69 -4.70 -16.32
C GLU A 556 -12.21 -5.97 -15.60
N ARG A 557 -13.11 -6.93 -15.47
CA ARG A 557 -12.86 -8.29 -15.00
C ARG A 557 -12.31 -9.13 -16.14
N GLU A 558 -11.37 -10.00 -15.85
CA GLU A 558 -10.78 -10.89 -16.84
C GLU A 558 -11.48 -12.25 -16.80
N PRO A 559 -11.96 -12.75 -17.94
CA PRO A 559 -12.53 -14.10 -18.04
C PRO A 559 -11.40 -15.14 -17.94
N VAL A 560 -11.61 -16.18 -17.12
CA VAL A 560 -10.58 -17.21 -16.85
C VAL A 560 -11.05 -18.63 -17.11
N ALA A 561 -12.36 -18.88 -16.95
CA ALA A 561 -12.94 -20.19 -17.10
C ALA A 561 -14.41 -20.11 -17.56
N TRP A 562 -14.98 -21.21 -17.95
CA TRP A 562 -16.41 -21.29 -18.27
C TRP A 562 -17.00 -22.65 -17.90
N PHE A 563 -18.31 -22.69 -17.63
CA PHE A 563 -19.04 -23.92 -17.38
C PHE A 563 -20.40 -23.92 -18.09
N VAL A 564 -20.96 -25.08 -18.29
CA VAL A 564 -22.28 -25.25 -18.92
C VAL A 564 -23.34 -25.33 -17.83
N GLY A 565 -24.40 -24.52 -17.95
CA GLY A 565 -25.58 -24.62 -17.10
C GLY A 565 -26.55 -25.72 -17.55
N VAL A 566 -27.59 -25.94 -16.76
CA VAL A 566 -28.66 -26.93 -17.09
C VAL A 566 -29.39 -26.59 -18.39
N ASP A 567 -29.43 -25.31 -18.78
CA ASP A 567 -29.97 -24.79 -20.03
C ASP A 567 -29.05 -24.96 -21.25
N ASN A 568 -27.95 -25.69 -21.10
CA ASN A 568 -26.93 -25.96 -22.12
C ASN A 568 -26.23 -24.70 -22.68
N ARG A 569 -26.24 -23.56 -21.94
CA ARG A 569 -25.53 -22.34 -22.31
C ARG A 569 -24.28 -22.21 -21.46
N ALA A 570 -23.22 -21.67 -22.06
CA ALA A 570 -21.93 -21.45 -21.36
C ALA A 570 -21.98 -20.18 -20.52
N ARG A 571 -21.47 -20.27 -19.29
CA ARG A 571 -21.27 -19.17 -18.35
C ARG A 571 -19.77 -18.89 -18.21
N VAL A 572 -19.36 -17.70 -18.60
CA VAL A 572 -17.98 -17.26 -18.52
C VAL A 572 -17.74 -16.67 -17.13
N LEU A 573 -16.69 -17.13 -16.46
CA LEU A 573 -16.33 -16.75 -15.09
C LEU A 573 -15.04 -15.94 -15.02
N ASP A 574 -15.01 -15.00 -14.09
CA ASP A 574 -13.75 -14.42 -13.61
C ASP A 574 -13.13 -15.26 -12.47
N VAL A 575 -11.98 -14.83 -11.97
CA VAL A 575 -11.24 -15.49 -10.88
C VAL A 575 -12.01 -15.53 -9.55
N ASP A 576 -12.96 -14.61 -9.36
CA ASP A 576 -13.81 -14.54 -8.16
C ASP A 576 -15.04 -15.44 -8.28
N GLY A 577 -15.20 -16.14 -9.40
CA GLY A 577 -16.36 -16.98 -9.72
C GLY A 577 -17.59 -16.18 -10.13
N ARG A 578 -17.45 -14.92 -10.51
CA ARG A 578 -18.55 -14.09 -11.00
C ARG A 578 -18.84 -14.41 -12.47
N VAL A 579 -20.08 -14.58 -12.80
CA VAL A 579 -20.53 -14.79 -14.19
C VAL A 579 -20.47 -13.46 -14.94
N LEU A 580 -19.60 -13.37 -15.93
CA LEU A 580 -19.41 -12.20 -16.78
C LEU A 580 -20.43 -12.18 -17.91
N ALA A 581 -20.61 -13.33 -18.56
CA ALA A 581 -21.50 -13.48 -19.69
C ALA A 581 -22.14 -14.87 -19.72
N VAL A 582 -23.29 -14.96 -20.36
CA VAL A 582 -23.94 -16.23 -20.78
C VAL A 582 -23.95 -16.25 -22.29
N VAL A 583 -23.26 -17.21 -22.90
CA VAL A 583 -23.05 -17.28 -24.33
C VAL A 583 -23.56 -18.62 -24.89
N ASP A 584 -23.96 -18.62 -26.15
CA ASP A 584 -24.28 -19.83 -26.86
C ASP A 584 -23.01 -20.46 -27.45
N GLY A 585 -22.86 -21.77 -27.32
CA GLY A 585 -21.67 -22.48 -27.77
C GLY A 585 -20.59 -22.63 -26.68
N GLN A 586 -19.36 -22.99 -27.09
CA GLN A 586 -18.25 -23.28 -26.20
C GLN A 586 -17.16 -22.23 -26.39
N PRO A 587 -16.90 -21.35 -25.41
CA PRO A 587 -15.82 -20.36 -25.48
C PRO A 587 -14.46 -21.05 -25.23
N THR A 588 -13.88 -21.62 -26.27
CA THR A 588 -12.66 -22.43 -26.23
C THR A 588 -11.38 -21.63 -25.86
N GLU A 589 -11.51 -20.33 -25.80
CA GLU A 589 -10.42 -19.41 -25.35
C GLU A 589 -10.12 -19.57 -23.87
N TYR A 590 -11.09 -20.06 -23.10
CA TYR A 590 -10.99 -20.19 -21.64
C TYR A 590 -11.08 -21.66 -21.24
N LEU A 591 -10.56 -21.97 -20.05
CA LEU A 591 -10.57 -23.33 -19.54
C LEU A 591 -11.99 -23.77 -19.16
N GLN A 592 -12.39 -24.95 -19.61
CA GLN A 592 -13.69 -25.52 -19.26
C GLN A 592 -13.68 -26.05 -17.83
N VAL A 593 -14.71 -25.68 -17.07
CA VAL A 593 -15.04 -26.28 -15.78
C VAL A 593 -16.22 -27.24 -15.99
N THR A 594 -16.01 -28.53 -15.72
CA THR A 594 -17.02 -29.57 -15.82
C THR A 594 -17.67 -29.82 -14.46
N GLY A 595 -19.00 -30.02 -14.46
CA GLY A 595 -19.79 -30.27 -13.26
C GLY A 595 -21.26 -29.93 -13.51
N VAL A 596 -22.12 -30.16 -12.53
CA VAL A 596 -23.54 -29.77 -12.61
C VAL A 596 -23.67 -28.29 -12.28
N GLY A 597 -23.59 -27.44 -13.30
CA GLY A 597 -23.67 -26.00 -13.15
C GLY A 597 -25.08 -25.47 -12.97
N ALA A 598 -25.28 -24.52 -12.09
CA ALA A 598 -26.54 -23.80 -11.94
C ALA A 598 -26.78 -22.81 -13.12
N ASN A 599 -28.04 -22.51 -13.43
CA ASN A 599 -28.40 -21.47 -14.40
C ASN A 599 -28.20 -20.06 -13.78
N LEU A 600 -26.95 -19.62 -13.69
CA LEU A 600 -26.61 -18.31 -13.15
C LEU A 600 -26.74 -17.24 -14.25
N THR A 601 -27.24 -16.08 -13.87
CA THR A 601 -27.30 -14.88 -14.73
C THR A 601 -25.99 -14.10 -14.66
N PRO A 602 -25.68 -13.25 -15.66
CA PRO A 602 -24.57 -12.33 -15.58
C PRO A 602 -24.63 -11.49 -14.29
N GLY A 603 -23.50 -11.33 -13.63
CA GLY A 603 -23.38 -10.64 -12.33
C GLY A 603 -23.55 -11.55 -11.11
N ALA A 604 -24.13 -12.73 -11.23
CA ALA A 604 -24.22 -13.70 -10.14
C ALA A 604 -22.84 -14.32 -9.82
N VAL A 605 -22.65 -14.77 -8.58
CA VAL A 605 -21.41 -15.44 -8.15
C VAL A 605 -21.69 -16.95 -8.07
N ALA A 606 -20.85 -17.73 -8.71
CA ALA A 606 -20.92 -19.19 -8.68
C ALA A 606 -20.49 -19.72 -7.30
N GLY A 607 -20.94 -20.94 -6.98
CA GLY A 607 -20.61 -21.60 -5.73
C GLY A 607 -19.10 -21.75 -5.50
N GLU A 608 -18.72 -22.04 -4.26
CA GLU A 608 -17.30 -22.07 -3.82
C GLU A 608 -16.43 -22.99 -4.68
N ALA A 609 -16.93 -24.15 -5.08
CA ALA A 609 -16.19 -25.09 -5.92
C ALA A 609 -15.90 -24.53 -7.33
N TYR A 610 -16.83 -23.78 -7.93
CA TYR A 610 -16.61 -23.14 -9.23
C TYR A 610 -15.65 -21.94 -9.12
N ARG A 611 -15.70 -21.19 -8.01
CA ARG A 611 -14.72 -20.16 -7.71
C ARG A 611 -13.32 -20.75 -7.58
N ALA A 612 -13.17 -21.84 -6.82
CA ALA A 612 -11.91 -22.53 -6.66
C ALA A 612 -11.39 -23.12 -7.97
N ALA A 613 -12.28 -23.63 -8.84
CA ALA A 613 -11.91 -24.08 -10.19
C ALA A 613 -11.41 -22.92 -11.06
N ALA A 614 -12.02 -21.73 -10.98
CA ALA A 614 -11.56 -20.54 -11.67
C ALA A 614 -10.20 -20.06 -11.14
N GLN A 615 -9.99 -20.09 -9.83
CA GLN A 615 -8.71 -19.81 -9.21
C GLN A 615 -7.62 -20.80 -9.64
N LEU A 616 -7.93 -22.10 -9.66
CA LEU A 616 -7.03 -23.14 -10.14
C LEU A 616 -6.65 -22.88 -11.60
N ALA A 617 -7.59 -22.49 -12.46
CA ALA A 617 -7.33 -22.16 -13.87
C ALA A 617 -6.31 -21.04 -14.05
N VAL A 618 -6.33 -20.01 -13.18
CA VAL A 618 -5.36 -18.92 -13.19
C VAL A 618 -4.01 -19.37 -12.66
N MET A 619 -3.99 -20.21 -11.63
CA MET A 619 -2.77 -20.69 -10.98
C MET A 619 -1.99 -21.72 -11.80
N LEU A 620 -2.60 -22.31 -12.84
CA LEU A 620 -1.92 -23.28 -13.70
C LEU A 620 -0.69 -22.64 -14.37
N PRO A 621 0.53 -23.19 -14.17
CA PRO A 621 1.71 -22.77 -14.90
C PRO A 621 1.49 -22.88 -16.43
N GLU A 622 2.14 -22.02 -17.19
CA GLU A 622 1.95 -21.95 -18.64
C GLU A 622 2.22 -23.29 -19.33
N GLY A 623 3.30 -23.98 -18.95
CA GLY A 623 3.65 -25.30 -19.44
C GLY A 623 2.62 -26.40 -19.09
N LEU A 624 1.85 -26.24 -18.02
CA LEU A 624 0.79 -27.17 -17.63
C LEU A 624 -0.57 -26.81 -18.23
N ARG A 625 -0.86 -25.51 -18.37
CA ARG A 625 -2.12 -25.00 -18.90
C ARG A 625 -2.48 -25.58 -20.28
N GLY A 626 -1.49 -25.63 -21.20
CA GLY A 626 -1.66 -26.22 -22.52
C GLY A 626 -1.95 -27.72 -22.50
N ARG A 627 -1.64 -28.43 -21.40
CA ARG A 627 -1.82 -29.89 -21.23
C ARG A 627 -3.11 -30.23 -20.47
N VAL A 628 -3.77 -29.28 -19.83
CA VAL A 628 -5.04 -29.47 -19.15
C VAL A 628 -6.17 -29.40 -20.17
N ALA A 629 -7.11 -30.35 -20.08
CA ALA A 629 -8.34 -30.34 -20.89
C ALA A 629 -9.46 -29.63 -20.13
N THR A 630 -9.73 -30.05 -18.89
CA THR A 630 -10.82 -29.50 -18.08
C THR A 630 -10.47 -29.51 -16.59
N VAL A 631 -11.10 -28.61 -15.84
CA VAL A 631 -11.17 -28.66 -14.37
C VAL A 631 -12.55 -29.21 -14.00
N GLY A 632 -12.60 -30.26 -13.20
CA GLY A 632 -13.86 -30.90 -12.76
C GLY A 632 -14.28 -30.39 -11.38
N VAL A 633 -15.57 -30.14 -11.21
CA VAL A 633 -16.24 -29.94 -9.93
C VAL A 633 -17.09 -31.18 -9.66
N ALA A 634 -16.52 -32.13 -8.92
CA ALA A 634 -17.16 -33.41 -8.61
C ALA A 634 -18.14 -33.33 -7.42
N GLY A 635 -18.11 -32.22 -6.67
CA GLY A 635 -18.97 -31.96 -5.53
C GLY A 635 -18.70 -30.57 -4.92
N PRO A 636 -19.41 -30.18 -3.86
CA PRO A 636 -19.31 -28.84 -3.27
C PRO A 636 -17.91 -28.43 -2.80
N ALA A 637 -17.06 -29.41 -2.51
CA ALA A 637 -15.70 -29.20 -2.02
C ALA A 637 -14.70 -30.18 -2.67
N GLN A 638 -14.94 -30.62 -3.93
CA GLN A 638 -14.07 -31.58 -4.58
C GLN A 638 -13.72 -31.13 -6.00
N LEU A 639 -12.45 -30.82 -6.19
CA LEU A 639 -11.87 -30.45 -7.48
C LEU A 639 -11.12 -31.63 -8.11
N THR A 640 -11.21 -31.70 -9.42
CA THR A 640 -10.48 -32.65 -10.24
C THR A 640 -9.88 -31.94 -11.45
N LEU A 641 -8.92 -32.55 -12.10
CA LEU A 641 -8.30 -32.00 -13.30
C LEU A 641 -8.12 -33.14 -14.30
N THR A 642 -8.54 -32.93 -15.54
CA THR A 642 -8.35 -33.89 -16.62
C THR A 642 -7.31 -33.35 -17.58
N MET A 643 -6.26 -34.14 -17.82
CA MET A 643 -5.20 -33.79 -18.77
C MET A 643 -5.61 -34.19 -20.19
N ARG A 644 -5.11 -33.50 -21.20
CA ARG A 644 -5.34 -33.86 -22.62
C ARG A 644 -4.85 -35.24 -23.01
N GLY A 645 -3.91 -35.79 -22.25
CA GLY A 645 -3.45 -37.18 -22.38
C GLY A 645 -4.35 -38.23 -21.74
N GLY A 646 -5.46 -37.85 -21.13
CA GLY A 646 -6.40 -38.73 -20.43
C GLY A 646 -6.08 -38.98 -18.97
N THR A 647 -4.96 -38.50 -18.44
CA THR A 647 -4.61 -38.61 -17.01
C THR A 647 -5.61 -37.83 -16.17
N TYR A 648 -6.18 -38.49 -15.18
CA TYR A 648 -7.11 -37.91 -14.22
C TYR A 648 -6.37 -37.52 -12.94
N VAL A 649 -6.61 -36.31 -12.45
CA VAL A 649 -5.97 -35.82 -11.21
C VAL A 649 -7.07 -35.42 -10.21
N ASN A 650 -7.08 -36.08 -9.07
CA ASN A 650 -7.96 -35.73 -7.96
C ASN A 650 -7.25 -34.70 -7.06
N PHE A 651 -7.75 -33.46 -7.05
CA PHE A 651 -7.27 -32.40 -6.14
C PHE A 651 -7.96 -32.43 -4.78
N GLY A 652 -9.11 -33.14 -4.65
CA GLY A 652 -9.89 -33.17 -3.41
C GLY A 652 -10.42 -31.77 -3.04
N ALA A 653 -10.34 -31.42 -1.75
CA ALA A 653 -10.80 -30.12 -1.26
C ALA A 653 -10.07 -28.94 -1.91
N PRO A 654 -10.76 -27.75 -2.10
CA PRO A 654 -10.18 -26.56 -2.70
C PRO A 654 -9.22 -25.81 -1.76
N SER A 655 -8.46 -26.53 -0.96
CA SER A 655 -7.44 -26.03 -0.05
C SER A 655 -6.04 -26.40 -0.54
N ALA A 656 -5.04 -25.60 -0.19
CA ALA A 656 -3.63 -25.85 -0.55
C ALA A 656 -3.42 -26.07 -2.07
N LEU A 657 -4.15 -25.36 -2.92
CA LEU A 657 -4.13 -25.54 -4.39
C LEU A 657 -2.72 -25.36 -4.97
N PHE A 658 -1.95 -24.43 -4.40
CA PHE A 658 -0.58 -24.19 -4.84
C PHE A 658 0.32 -25.40 -4.58
N ASP A 659 0.30 -25.96 -3.36
CA ASP A 659 1.12 -27.12 -2.99
C ASP A 659 0.76 -28.34 -3.83
N LYS A 660 -0.54 -28.54 -4.09
CA LYS A 660 -1.02 -29.61 -4.96
C LYS A 660 -0.55 -29.43 -6.40
N LEU A 661 -0.52 -28.20 -6.91
CA LEU A 661 0.02 -27.89 -8.23
C LEU A 661 1.54 -28.15 -8.30
N VAL A 662 2.30 -27.72 -7.30
CA VAL A 662 3.75 -27.99 -7.22
C VAL A 662 4.01 -29.50 -7.21
N THR A 663 3.26 -30.25 -6.40
CA THR A 663 3.36 -31.71 -6.36
C THR A 663 3.00 -32.33 -7.71
N LEU A 664 1.92 -31.84 -8.39
CA LEU A 664 1.54 -32.32 -9.71
C LEU A 664 2.65 -32.10 -10.74
N VAL A 665 3.20 -30.90 -10.80
CA VAL A 665 4.30 -30.57 -11.74
C VAL A 665 5.48 -31.48 -11.50
N THR A 666 5.91 -31.63 -10.24
CA THR A 666 7.04 -32.49 -9.86
C THR A 666 6.82 -33.96 -10.24
N LEU A 667 5.60 -34.49 -10.09
CA LEU A 667 5.26 -35.87 -10.49
C LEU A 667 5.31 -36.06 -12.00
N LEU A 668 4.76 -35.08 -12.75
CA LEU A 668 4.72 -35.13 -14.21
C LEU A 668 6.10 -34.91 -14.87
N GLU A 669 7.05 -34.36 -14.16
CA GLU A 669 8.45 -34.22 -14.57
C GLU A 669 9.26 -35.51 -14.30
N ARG A 670 8.96 -36.22 -13.20
CA ARG A 670 9.69 -37.43 -12.79
C ARG A 670 9.22 -38.73 -13.46
N GLN A 671 8.01 -38.74 -14.00
CA GLN A 671 7.39 -39.93 -14.59
C GLN A 671 6.89 -39.59 -15.98
N ASP A 672 6.99 -40.55 -16.91
CA ASP A 672 6.39 -40.39 -18.23
C ASP A 672 4.86 -40.18 -18.10
N PRO A 673 4.35 -39.00 -18.45
CA PRO A 673 2.90 -38.71 -18.34
C PRO A 673 2.01 -39.71 -19.10
N ALA A 674 2.56 -40.35 -20.16
CA ALA A 674 1.82 -41.34 -20.94
C ALA A 674 1.60 -42.65 -20.18
N SER A 675 2.40 -42.94 -19.16
CA SER A 675 2.27 -44.12 -18.29
C SER A 675 1.28 -43.92 -17.13
N ILE A 676 0.86 -42.66 -16.84
CA ILE A 676 0.04 -42.34 -15.68
C ILE A 676 -1.44 -42.37 -16.06
N VAL A 677 -2.26 -43.11 -15.33
CA VAL A 677 -3.73 -43.15 -15.47
C VAL A 677 -4.38 -42.16 -14.54
N ALA A 678 -3.99 -42.14 -13.27
CA ALA A 678 -4.57 -41.25 -12.27
C ALA A 678 -3.52 -40.82 -11.24
N ILE A 679 -3.73 -39.58 -10.71
CA ILE A 679 -2.96 -39.02 -9.62
C ILE A 679 -3.95 -38.55 -8.55
N ASP A 680 -3.75 -38.96 -7.30
CA ASP A 680 -4.48 -38.43 -6.15
C ASP A 680 -3.60 -37.44 -5.39
N LEU A 681 -4.07 -36.19 -5.30
CA LEU A 681 -3.45 -35.07 -4.63
C LEU A 681 -4.35 -34.50 -3.53
N ALA A 682 -5.33 -35.28 -3.04
CA ALA A 682 -6.18 -34.84 -1.94
C ALA A 682 -5.31 -34.45 -0.72
N ASP A 683 -4.25 -35.21 -0.44
CA ASP A 683 -3.14 -34.82 0.42
C ASP A 683 -1.85 -34.63 -0.41
N PRO A 684 -1.33 -33.41 -0.60
CA PRO A 684 -0.12 -33.15 -1.37
C PRO A 684 1.15 -33.74 -0.76
N ARG A 685 1.13 -34.12 0.53
CA ARG A 685 2.27 -34.75 1.24
C ARG A 685 2.36 -36.24 1.02
N ALA A 686 1.24 -36.86 0.62
CA ALA A 686 1.16 -38.31 0.35
C ALA A 686 0.45 -38.56 -0.99
N PRO A 687 1.03 -38.09 -2.11
CA PRO A 687 0.41 -38.25 -3.42
C PRO A 687 0.40 -39.75 -3.82
N ALA A 688 -0.72 -40.21 -4.36
CA ALA A 688 -0.82 -41.55 -4.92
C ALA A 688 -0.86 -41.48 -6.46
N VAL A 689 -0.06 -42.29 -7.13
CA VAL A 689 0.02 -42.39 -8.58
C VAL A 689 -0.38 -43.78 -9.03
N GLN A 690 -1.34 -43.86 -9.93
CA GLN A 690 -1.73 -45.10 -10.59
C GLN A 690 -1.20 -45.09 -12.01
N SER A 691 -0.27 -46.02 -12.28
CA SER A 691 0.28 -46.26 -13.62
C SER A 691 -0.55 -47.29 -14.38
N LYS A 692 -0.39 -47.30 -15.72
CA LYS A 692 -1.02 -48.31 -16.60
C LYS A 692 -0.54 -49.73 -16.29
#